data_0a5efcc9a970e07b2f44c7b06d750136
#
_entry.id   0a5efcc9a970e07b2f44c7b06d750136
#
_cell.length_a   1.000
_cell.length_b   1.000
_cell.length_c   1.000
_cell.angle_alpha   90.00
_cell.angle_beta   90.00
_cell.angle_gamma   90.00
#
_symmetry.space_group_name_H-M   'P 1'
#
loop_
_entity.id
_entity.type
_entity.pdbx_description
1 polymer ?
#
loop_
_entity_poly.entity_id
_entity_poly.type
_entity_poly.pdbx_seq_one_letter_code
_entity_poly.pdbx_strand_id
1 'polypeptide(L)'
;MSEPEPTEHLFDEFSEVDAQAWRSAVEKDLGGTDPDDVLDWTSLEGISVPAYLDRVALEELPHRAADTSVPPLADADDRPANAWRLCQPLYHPAPETANEHARTAVENGADALELIVPPPGTDEFGLSVRSTDDLASILDGIELSETRLHLGRSLAAPVLYGALRDLLSAQNVDPTSVHGSVDYDPVAVLASAPSPGIKEAFTLADDLRTDADKWPRFRTVTVDARVYHDAGASAVQELAATLGTLTERLARSAEQDRALTPLLDDLQIIVPVSTSYFVEVAKLRALRLLVPQVVEAFGDETETAVDLGPADLRVRAETSRRTETIYDPHINMLRATTEAMAAVLGGCDALTVRPYDASLRPPDAFGARIARNTHLVLRHEGHFDQVADPATGSYYIETLTDRLAQRAWTQFQELEAEGGIVEALRSGTLQQQIAETRRARREAIDDREHVLVGATHYPALAERRRDDLVRPTDSSYGNGAPSVSGVSVEALRWALRDGGTVAGVTAALGDDDTTDPLPRIRVAEAVESIRLRTEAHAKAHDGPPQVLLAPLGPPAARSARATFARNFLGVAGFEIEEPLKFETVDEVANAAAEQGSDVVVLCSSDAEYDTLVSGLASALTDRDHDALIGITGAPNDIDASGRADFFVHQNSSLKKTLTTLQNLLGTSTDGS
;
A
#
# COMPACT_ATOMS: atom_id res chain seq x y z
N MET A 1 10.31 43.91 -42.64
CA MET A 1 10.16 43.33 -41.31
C MET A 1 8.93 44.00 -40.73
N SER A 2 7.80 43.29 -40.77
CA SER A 2 6.56 43.74 -40.13
C SER A 2 6.72 43.58 -38.62
N GLU A 3 6.40 44.63 -37.87
CA GLU A 3 6.31 44.61 -36.41
C GLU A 3 5.34 43.47 -36.03
N PRO A 4 5.63 42.68 -34.97
CA PRO A 4 4.67 41.72 -34.48
C PRO A 4 3.42 42.45 -34.01
N GLU A 5 2.24 42.01 -34.45
CA GLU A 5 0.97 42.48 -33.94
C GLU A 5 0.96 42.26 -32.40
N PRO A 6 0.39 43.26 -31.65
CA PRO A 6 0.26 43.08 -30.21
C PRO A 6 -0.54 41.81 -29.93
N THR A 7 0.04 40.89 -29.21
CA THR A 7 -0.68 39.72 -28.67
C THR A 7 -1.78 40.25 -27.74
N GLU A 8 -3.03 40.26 -28.21
CA GLU A 8 -4.18 40.40 -27.32
C GLU A 8 -4.11 39.32 -26.27
N HIS A 9 -3.87 39.66 -25.02
CA HIS A 9 -3.97 38.72 -23.93
C HIS A 9 -5.45 38.30 -23.77
N LEU A 10 -5.71 37.02 -23.75
CA LEU A 10 -7.06 36.43 -23.80
C LEU A 10 -7.98 36.91 -22.65
N PHE A 11 -7.42 37.55 -21.61
CA PHE A 11 -8.10 37.94 -20.39
C PHE A 11 -7.89 39.44 -20.02
N ASP A 12 -7.44 40.30 -20.96
CA ASP A 12 -7.19 41.74 -20.69
C ASP A 12 -8.44 42.51 -20.20
N GLU A 13 -9.64 41.96 -20.42
CA GLU A 13 -10.90 42.53 -19.92
C GLU A 13 -11.20 42.21 -18.44
N PHE A 14 -10.44 41.29 -17.80
CA PHE A 14 -10.58 40.97 -16.40
C PHE A 14 -9.49 41.65 -15.59
N SER A 15 -9.88 42.18 -14.43
CA SER A 15 -8.92 42.77 -13.48
C SER A 15 -8.00 41.66 -12.95
N GLU A 16 -6.70 41.92 -12.85
CA GLU A 16 -5.79 41.05 -12.15
C GLU A 16 -6.22 40.89 -10.70
N VAL A 17 -6.32 39.62 -10.23
CA VAL A 17 -6.66 39.28 -8.86
C VAL A 17 -5.40 38.70 -8.20
N ASP A 18 -4.90 39.42 -7.21
CA ASP A 18 -3.77 38.94 -6.40
C ASP A 18 -4.22 38.00 -5.26
N ALA A 19 -3.25 37.36 -4.63
CA ALA A 19 -3.49 36.44 -3.51
C ALA A 19 -4.24 37.12 -2.34
N GLN A 20 -4.00 38.42 -2.10
CA GLN A 20 -4.68 39.16 -1.03
C GLN A 20 -6.16 39.42 -1.35
N ALA A 21 -6.48 39.73 -2.59
CA ALA A 21 -7.87 39.91 -3.04
C ALA A 21 -8.63 38.59 -2.95
N TRP A 22 -8.00 37.45 -3.36
CA TRP A 22 -8.56 36.12 -3.20
C TRP A 22 -8.82 35.80 -1.71
N ARG A 23 -7.82 35.98 -0.85
CA ARG A 23 -7.93 35.71 0.59
C ARG A 23 -9.08 36.52 1.22
N SER A 24 -9.17 37.80 0.90
CA SER A 24 -10.22 38.68 1.43
C SER A 24 -11.62 38.26 0.98
N ALA A 25 -11.77 37.77 -0.26
CA ALA A 25 -13.04 37.26 -0.77
C ALA A 25 -13.45 35.97 -0.04
N VAL A 26 -12.51 35.01 0.13
CA VAL A 26 -12.74 33.74 0.81
C VAL A 26 -13.06 33.95 2.30
N GLU A 27 -12.29 34.80 3.01
CA GLU A 27 -12.55 35.15 4.41
C GLU A 27 -13.96 35.70 4.61
N LYS A 28 -14.41 36.56 3.70
CA LYS A 28 -15.78 37.09 3.70
C LYS A 28 -16.82 35.99 3.53
N ASP A 29 -16.60 35.04 2.61
CA ASP A 29 -17.53 33.94 2.35
C ASP A 29 -17.55 32.94 3.52
N LEU A 30 -16.43 32.79 4.22
CA LEU A 30 -16.31 32.00 5.47
C LEU A 30 -16.81 32.74 6.72
N GLY A 31 -17.47 33.92 6.57
CA GLY A 31 -18.03 34.66 7.68
C GLY A 31 -16.99 35.30 8.62
N GLY A 32 -15.78 35.55 8.13
CA GLY A 32 -14.65 36.14 8.86
C GLY A 32 -13.73 35.11 9.52
N THR A 33 -13.89 33.84 9.22
CA THR A 33 -12.94 32.79 9.65
C THR A 33 -11.71 32.81 8.75
N ASP A 34 -10.52 32.61 9.32
CA ASP A 34 -9.28 32.55 8.54
C ASP A 34 -9.34 31.38 7.53
N PRO A 35 -9.12 31.61 6.24
CA PRO A 35 -9.09 30.57 5.23
C PRO A 35 -8.13 29.42 5.54
N ASP A 36 -6.98 29.69 6.12
CA ASP A 36 -5.97 28.68 6.44
C ASP A 36 -6.47 27.68 7.51
N ASP A 37 -7.30 28.13 8.46
CA ASP A 37 -7.89 27.28 9.50
C ASP A 37 -8.95 26.30 8.94
N VAL A 38 -9.54 26.60 7.78
CA VAL A 38 -10.69 25.85 7.23
C VAL A 38 -10.35 25.10 5.96
N LEU A 39 -9.49 25.64 5.12
CA LEU A 39 -9.25 25.16 3.77
C LEU A 39 -7.89 24.46 3.62
N ASP A 40 -6.93 24.74 4.51
CA ASP A 40 -5.65 24.07 4.44
C ASP A 40 -5.79 22.57 4.71
N TRP A 41 -5.20 21.78 3.83
CA TRP A 41 -5.15 20.34 4.01
C TRP A 41 -3.86 19.95 4.74
N THR A 42 -4.00 19.13 5.75
CA THR A 42 -2.86 18.56 6.48
C THR A 42 -2.79 17.07 6.26
N SER A 43 -1.65 16.60 5.77
CA SER A 43 -1.39 15.17 5.55
C SER A 43 -1.14 14.42 6.87
N LEU A 44 -1.14 13.09 6.81
CA LEU A 44 -0.76 12.20 7.93
C LEU A 44 0.68 12.50 8.42
N GLU A 45 1.54 12.97 7.54
CA GLU A 45 2.92 13.40 7.81
C GLU A 45 3.01 14.72 8.56
N GLY A 46 1.89 15.38 8.83
CA GLY A 46 1.82 16.72 9.42
C GLY A 46 2.28 17.82 8.45
N ILE A 47 2.23 17.56 7.15
CA ILE A 47 2.50 18.55 6.11
C ILE A 47 1.20 19.28 5.80
N SER A 48 1.15 20.59 6.14
CA SER A 48 0.04 21.45 5.74
C SER A 48 0.31 22.00 4.35
N VAL A 49 -0.68 21.99 3.49
CA VAL A 49 -0.61 22.57 2.14
C VAL A 49 -1.74 23.56 1.99
N PRO A 50 -1.43 24.84 1.65
CA PRO A 50 -2.43 25.85 1.43
C PRO A 50 -3.44 25.46 0.34
N ALA A 51 -4.68 25.85 0.53
CA ALA A 51 -5.74 25.60 -0.46
C ALA A 51 -5.52 26.37 -1.76
N TYR A 52 -4.77 27.45 -1.72
CA TYR A 52 -4.42 28.29 -2.89
C TYR A 52 -2.90 28.43 -2.99
N LEU A 53 -2.38 28.08 -4.14
CA LEU A 53 -0.97 28.23 -4.51
C LEU A 53 -0.90 28.96 -5.85
N ASP A 54 0.00 29.91 -5.95
CA ASP A 54 0.22 30.73 -7.15
C ASP A 54 1.67 30.62 -7.66
N ARG A 55 1.99 31.44 -8.63
CA ARG A 55 3.33 31.49 -9.23
C ARG A 55 4.42 31.88 -8.22
N VAL A 56 4.10 32.71 -7.23
CA VAL A 56 5.08 33.16 -6.22
C VAL A 56 5.54 31.98 -5.38
N ALA A 57 4.58 31.13 -4.93
CA ALA A 57 4.90 29.93 -4.21
C ALA A 57 5.85 29.01 -4.99
N LEU A 58 5.70 28.93 -6.32
CA LEU A 58 6.58 28.14 -7.17
C LEU A 58 7.98 28.76 -7.33
N GLU A 59 8.07 30.09 -7.44
CA GLU A 59 9.35 30.82 -7.63
C GLU A 59 10.25 30.76 -6.38
N GLU A 60 9.68 30.55 -5.21
CA GLU A 60 10.39 30.45 -3.92
C GLU A 60 10.99 29.06 -3.64
N LEU A 61 10.64 28.04 -4.44
CA LEU A 61 11.09 26.66 -4.20
C LEU A 61 12.56 26.43 -4.60
N PRO A 62 13.43 26.00 -3.66
CA PRO A 62 14.86 25.85 -3.91
C PRO A 62 15.21 24.84 -4.99
N HIS A 63 14.48 23.73 -5.06
CA HIS A 63 14.78 22.63 -5.98
C HIS A 63 14.55 22.97 -7.46
N ARG A 64 13.80 24.04 -7.77
CA ARG A 64 13.63 24.51 -9.15
C ARG A 64 14.89 25.11 -9.77
N ALA A 65 15.85 25.49 -8.96
CA ALA A 65 17.16 25.93 -9.44
C ALA A 65 18.04 24.74 -9.85
N ALA A 66 17.73 23.54 -9.37
CA ALA A 66 18.38 22.29 -9.78
C ALA A 66 17.70 21.75 -11.06
N ASP A 67 18.47 21.16 -11.96
CA ASP A 67 17.92 20.42 -13.09
C ASP A 67 17.35 19.09 -12.58
N THR A 68 16.08 19.15 -12.18
CA THR A 68 15.34 18.01 -11.64
C THR A 68 14.48 17.31 -12.69
N SER A 69 14.65 17.68 -13.96
CA SER A 69 13.97 16.99 -15.05
C SER A 69 14.27 15.50 -14.96
N VAL A 70 13.19 14.70 -14.85
CA VAL A 70 13.31 13.24 -14.94
C VAL A 70 13.61 12.94 -16.41
N PRO A 71 14.83 12.61 -16.77
CA PRO A 71 15.12 12.34 -18.17
C PRO A 71 14.52 10.99 -18.56
N PRO A 72 14.34 10.78 -19.86
CA PRO A 72 13.93 9.50 -20.39
C PRO A 72 14.87 8.39 -19.90
N LEU A 73 14.34 7.19 -19.72
CA LEU A 73 15.10 5.99 -19.34
C LEU A 73 16.37 5.88 -20.19
N ALA A 74 17.54 5.94 -19.57
CA ALA A 74 18.83 6.02 -20.24
C ALA A 74 19.17 4.83 -21.18
N ASP A 75 18.41 3.73 -21.10
CA ASP A 75 18.63 2.52 -21.91
C ASP A 75 17.78 2.46 -23.20
N ALA A 76 17.16 3.56 -23.61
CA ALA A 76 16.11 3.47 -24.62
C ALA A 76 16.22 4.51 -25.72
N ASP A 77 17.06 4.25 -26.69
CA ASP A 77 17.19 5.10 -27.90
C ASP A 77 15.88 5.28 -28.69
N ASP A 78 14.86 4.43 -28.46
CA ASP A 78 13.58 4.44 -29.16
C ASP A 78 12.33 4.47 -28.25
N ARG A 79 12.46 4.75 -26.94
CA ARG A 79 11.29 4.79 -26.04
C ARG A 79 10.71 6.21 -25.92
N PRO A 80 9.38 6.34 -25.72
CA PRO A 80 8.73 7.63 -25.39
C PRO A 80 9.31 8.26 -24.12
N ALA A 81 9.12 9.57 -23.98
CA ALA A 81 9.75 10.40 -22.96
C ALA A 81 9.50 10.00 -21.50
N ASN A 82 8.38 9.35 -21.22
CA ASN A 82 8.01 8.86 -19.87
C ASN A 82 7.67 7.36 -19.89
N ALA A 83 8.38 6.57 -20.70
CA ALA A 83 8.11 5.14 -20.83
C ALA A 83 8.61 4.37 -19.62
N TRP A 84 7.69 3.76 -18.90
CA TRP A 84 7.99 2.78 -17.85
C TRP A 84 7.94 1.35 -18.38
N ARG A 85 8.61 0.41 -17.71
CA ARG A 85 8.51 -1.03 -18.00
C ARG A 85 7.31 -1.63 -17.28
N LEU A 86 6.52 -2.41 -18.00
CA LEU A 86 5.45 -3.21 -17.44
C LEU A 86 6.04 -4.47 -16.80
N CYS A 87 5.94 -4.58 -15.47
CA CYS A 87 6.40 -5.73 -14.71
C CYS A 87 5.18 -6.56 -14.25
N GLN A 88 5.11 -7.82 -14.68
CA GLN A 88 4.03 -8.74 -14.31
C GLN A 88 4.47 -9.65 -13.18
N PRO A 89 3.83 -9.59 -12.00
CA PRO A 89 4.13 -10.49 -10.89
C PRO A 89 3.51 -11.87 -11.11
N LEU A 90 4.23 -12.93 -10.73
CA LEU A 90 3.79 -14.32 -10.81
C LEU A 90 3.49 -14.84 -9.41
N TYR A 91 2.22 -15.24 -9.18
CA TYR A 91 1.70 -15.62 -7.86
C TYR A 91 1.26 -17.08 -7.75
N HIS A 92 1.19 -17.82 -8.86
CA HIS A 92 0.60 -19.15 -8.82
C HIS A 92 1.60 -20.21 -8.35
N PRO A 93 1.27 -21.03 -7.32
CA PRO A 93 2.23 -22.00 -6.77
C PRO A 93 2.57 -23.17 -7.70
N ALA A 94 1.69 -23.54 -8.65
CA ALA A 94 1.99 -24.61 -9.61
C ALA A 94 2.85 -24.09 -10.76
N PRO A 95 4.03 -24.70 -11.04
CA PRO A 95 4.96 -24.25 -12.05
C PRO A 95 4.36 -24.13 -13.46
N GLU A 96 3.53 -25.09 -13.86
CA GLU A 96 2.90 -25.12 -15.19
C GLU A 96 1.92 -23.96 -15.37
N THR A 97 1.09 -23.68 -14.37
CA THR A 97 0.16 -22.54 -14.41
C THR A 97 0.92 -21.21 -14.32
N ALA A 98 1.99 -21.14 -13.55
CA ALA A 98 2.86 -19.98 -13.50
C ALA A 98 3.51 -19.71 -14.87
N ASN A 99 3.92 -20.74 -15.60
CA ASN A 99 4.42 -20.62 -16.96
C ASN A 99 3.36 -20.11 -17.94
N GLU A 100 2.13 -20.65 -17.89
CA GLU A 100 1.02 -20.14 -18.70
C GLU A 100 0.78 -18.65 -18.47
N HIS A 101 0.81 -18.22 -17.20
CA HIS A 101 0.68 -16.80 -16.84
C HIS A 101 1.87 -15.97 -17.36
N ALA A 102 3.10 -16.48 -17.22
CA ALA A 102 4.31 -15.81 -17.68
C ALA A 102 4.29 -15.61 -19.21
N ARG A 103 4.02 -16.66 -19.98
CA ARG A 103 3.94 -16.60 -21.43
C ARG A 103 2.83 -15.65 -21.88
N THR A 104 1.63 -15.77 -21.28
CA THR A 104 0.52 -14.86 -21.57
C THR A 104 0.88 -13.41 -21.26
N ALA A 105 1.64 -13.15 -20.21
CA ALA A 105 2.09 -11.82 -19.87
C ALA A 105 3.02 -11.24 -20.93
N VAL A 106 4.06 -11.97 -21.32
CA VAL A 106 5.04 -11.55 -22.32
C VAL A 106 4.38 -11.36 -23.71
N GLU A 107 3.57 -12.33 -24.14
CA GLU A 107 2.83 -12.25 -25.41
C GLU A 107 1.88 -11.03 -25.47
N ASN A 108 1.46 -10.50 -24.32
CA ASN A 108 0.57 -9.35 -24.21
C ASN A 108 1.25 -8.09 -23.66
N GLY A 109 2.55 -7.95 -23.85
CA GLY A 109 3.27 -6.70 -23.67
C GLY A 109 3.93 -6.48 -22.32
N ALA A 110 4.12 -7.53 -21.50
CA ALA A 110 4.96 -7.42 -20.31
C ALA A 110 6.45 -7.31 -20.71
N ASP A 111 7.12 -6.28 -20.20
CA ASP A 111 8.57 -6.06 -20.42
C ASP A 111 9.41 -6.88 -19.41
N ALA A 112 8.79 -7.26 -18.27
CA ALA A 112 9.45 -7.94 -17.17
C ALA A 112 8.50 -8.89 -16.43
N LEU A 113 9.06 -9.93 -15.81
CA LEU A 113 8.39 -10.84 -14.90
C LEU A 113 9.00 -10.73 -13.50
N GLU A 114 8.16 -10.64 -12.47
CA GLU A 114 8.60 -10.71 -11.08
C GLU A 114 8.27 -12.09 -10.49
N LEU A 115 9.31 -12.83 -10.13
CA LEU A 115 9.20 -14.18 -9.57
C LEU A 115 9.07 -14.07 -8.05
N ILE A 116 7.84 -14.11 -7.54
CA ILE A 116 7.56 -13.95 -6.11
C ILE A 116 7.55 -15.31 -5.44
N VAL A 117 8.48 -15.55 -4.52
CA VAL A 117 8.43 -16.65 -3.57
C VAL A 117 8.22 -16.06 -2.18
N PRO A 118 7.05 -16.29 -1.56
CA PRO A 118 6.74 -15.68 -0.28
C PRO A 118 7.60 -16.26 0.84
N PRO A 119 7.92 -15.46 1.86
CA PRO A 119 8.55 -15.96 3.05
C PRO A 119 7.66 -17.01 3.75
N PRO A 120 8.24 -18.05 4.40
CA PRO A 120 7.47 -19.00 5.17
C PRO A 120 6.63 -18.35 6.27
N GLY A 121 5.40 -18.83 6.48
CA GLY A 121 4.50 -18.32 7.53
C GLY A 121 3.80 -17.00 7.19
N THR A 122 3.92 -16.50 5.97
CA THR A 122 3.19 -15.30 5.53
C THR A 122 1.85 -15.64 4.86
N ASP A 123 0.95 -14.66 4.79
CA ASP A 123 -0.33 -14.75 4.09
C ASP A 123 -0.23 -14.38 2.60
N GLU A 124 0.98 -14.28 2.05
CA GLU A 124 1.24 -13.92 0.66
C GLU A 124 1.27 -15.16 -0.24
N PHE A 125 0.68 -15.01 -1.43
CA PHE A 125 0.77 -16.03 -2.47
C PHE A 125 2.03 -15.83 -3.32
N GLY A 126 2.51 -16.91 -3.93
CA GLY A 126 3.63 -16.87 -4.84
C GLY A 126 3.98 -18.24 -5.41
N LEU A 127 5.10 -18.29 -6.08
CA LEU A 127 5.63 -19.47 -6.74
C LEU A 127 6.10 -20.51 -5.73
N SER A 128 5.86 -21.79 -6.00
CA SER A 128 6.47 -22.91 -5.30
C SER A 128 7.66 -23.43 -6.13
N VAL A 129 8.85 -22.97 -5.80
CA VAL A 129 10.09 -23.41 -6.45
C VAL A 129 10.79 -24.39 -5.52
N ARG A 130 10.60 -25.68 -5.78
CA ARG A 130 11.18 -26.79 -5.00
C ARG A 130 12.50 -27.29 -5.57
N SER A 131 12.76 -26.97 -6.85
CA SER A 131 13.96 -27.40 -7.56
C SER A 131 14.28 -26.48 -8.73
N THR A 132 15.45 -26.67 -9.31
CA THR A 132 15.82 -25.99 -10.57
C THR A 132 14.90 -26.40 -11.74
N ASP A 133 14.34 -27.62 -11.69
CA ASP A 133 13.40 -28.10 -12.71
C ASP A 133 12.06 -27.37 -12.64
N ASP A 134 11.56 -27.01 -11.43
CA ASP A 134 10.37 -26.17 -11.28
C ASP A 134 10.62 -24.79 -11.92
N LEU A 135 11.79 -24.18 -11.66
CA LEU A 135 12.17 -22.90 -12.28
C LEU A 135 12.30 -23.03 -13.79
N ALA A 136 12.87 -24.14 -14.29
CA ALA A 136 12.93 -24.43 -15.72
C ALA A 136 11.53 -24.50 -16.33
N SER A 137 10.59 -25.16 -15.65
CA SER A 137 9.20 -25.26 -16.09
C SER A 137 8.50 -23.88 -16.11
N ILE A 138 8.73 -23.05 -15.09
CA ILE A 138 8.16 -21.67 -15.02
C ILE A 138 8.66 -20.81 -16.18
N LEU A 139 9.93 -20.94 -16.55
CA LEU A 139 10.58 -20.12 -17.58
C LEU A 139 10.58 -20.75 -18.97
N ASP A 140 9.95 -21.92 -19.15
CA ASP A 140 9.92 -22.60 -20.44
C ASP A 140 9.25 -21.76 -21.53
N GLY A 141 9.96 -21.58 -22.65
CA GLY A 141 9.50 -20.78 -23.77
C GLY A 141 9.52 -19.26 -23.56
N ILE A 142 10.15 -18.77 -22.49
CA ILE A 142 10.38 -17.33 -22.27
C ILE A 142 11.75 -16.95 -22.81
N GLU A 143 11.80 -15.95 -23.70
CA GLU A 143 13.06 -15.41 -24.23
C GLU A 143 13.70 -14.45 -23.23
N LEU A 144 14.72 -14.92 -22.49
CA LEU A 144 15.35 -14.20 -21.38
C LEU A 144 16.27 -13.05 -21.84
N SER A 145 16.61 -12.99 -23.10
CA SER A 145 17.34 -11.84 -23.69
C SER A 145 16.42 -10.63 -23.91
N GLU A 146 15.11 -10.86 -24.03
CA GLU A 146 14.09 -9.81 -24.26
C GLU A 146 13.25 -9.52 -23.01
N THR A 147 13.06 -10.53 -22.15
CA THR A 147 12.23 -10.43 -20.93
C THR A 147 13.08 -10.29 -19.69
N ARG A 148 12.92 -9.21 -18.94
CA ARG A 148 13.65 -9.00 -17.68
C ARG A 148 13.08 -9.89 -16.58
N LEU A 149 13.94 -10.37 -15.69
CA LEU A 149 13.55 -11.16 -14.53
C LEU A 149 13.86 -10.40 -13.24
N HIS A 150 12.86 -10.12 -12.43
CA HIS A 150 13.04 -9.62 -11.07
C HIS A 150 12.85 -10.81 -10.10
N LEU A 151 13.90 -11.14 -9.35
CA LEU A 151 13.91 -12.32 -8.51
C LEU A 151 13.48 -11.97 -7.09
N GLY A 152 12.28 -12.38 -6.77
CA GLY A 152 11.74 -12.55 -5.43
C GLY A 152 11.74 -11.32 -4.55
N ARG A 153 11.51 -11.61 -3.28
CA ARG A 153 11.55 -10.62 -2.20
C ARG A 153 12.35 -11.20 -1.04
N SER A 154 13.06 -10.34 -0.31
CA SER A 154 13.72 -10.73 0.92
C SER A 154 14.73 -11.89 0.74
N LEU A 155 14.82 -12.80 1.69
CA LEU A 155 15.77 -13.92 1.68
C LEU A 155 15.56 -14.95 0.56
N ALA A 156 14.39 -15.00 -0.06
CA ALA A 156 14.14 -15.91 -1.19
C ALA A 156 14.86 -15.46 -2.47
N ALA A 157 15.13 -14.16 -2.64
CA ALA A 157 15.75 -13.62 -3.85
C ALA A 157 17.15 -14.19 -4.14
N PRO A 158 18.08 -14.26 -3.17
CA PRO A 158 19.40 -14.89 -3.35
C PRO A 158 19.32 -16.38 -3.69
N VAL A 159 18.35 -17.08 -3.09
CA VAL A 159 18.15 -18.51 -3.32
C VAL A 159 17.65 -18.76 -4.74
N LEU A 160 16.69 -17.95 -5.21
CA LEU A 160 16.20 -17.98 -6.60
C LEU A 160 17.32 -17.62 -7.59
N TYR A 161 18.17 -16.66 -7.25
CA TYR A 161 19.31 -16.31 -8.07
C TYR A 161 20.26 -17.50 -8.23
N GLY A 162 20.53 -18.21 -7.15
CA GLY A 162 21.33 -19.45 -7.18
C GLY A 162 20.71 -20.52 -8.10
N ALA A 163 19.38 -20.74 -8.02
CA ALA A 163 18.65 -21.65 -8.89
C ALA A 163 18.72 -21.20 -10.38
N LEU A 164 18.50 -19.93 -10.64
CA LEU A 164 18.56 -19.36 -11.99
C LEU A 164 19.95 -19.55 -12.61
N ARG A 165 21.00 -19.28 -11.85
CA ARG A 165 22.37 -19.51 -12.31
C ARG A 165 22.63 -20.95 -12.74
N ASP A 166 22.15 -21.92 -11.95
CA ASP A 166 22.29 -23.33 -12.27
C ASP A 166 21.52 -23.70 -13.54
N LEU A 167 20.30 -23.20 -13.68
CA LEU A 167 19.46 -23.39 -14.86
C LEU A 167 20.14 -22.86 -16.14
N LEU A 168 20.57 -21.60 -16.12
CA LEU A 168 21.14 -20.95 -17.30
C LEU A 168 22.50 -21.53 -17.68
N SER A 169 23.29 -21.96 -16.67
CA SER A 169 24.54 -22.69 -16.91
C SER A 169 24.29 -24.04 -17.58
N ALA A 170 23.25 -24.77 -17.16
CA ALA A 170 22.88 -26.06 -17.77
C ALA A 170 22.39 -25.89 -19.22
N GLN A 171 21.72 -24.78 -19.51
CA GLN A 171 21.22 -24.43 -20.85
C GLN A 171 22.27 -23.74 -21.76
N ASN A 172 23.48 -23.47 -21.24
CA ASN A 172 24.53 -22.71 -21.92
C ASN A 172 24.09 -21.31 -22.39
N VAL A 173 23.22 -20.64 -21.63
CA VAL A 173 22.79 -19.26 -21.90
C VAL A 173 23.94 -18.30 -21.53
N ASP A 174 24.20 -17.31 -22.42
CA ASP A 174 25.19 -16.27 -22.14
C ASP A 174 24.70 -15.35 -21.00
N PRO A 175 25.38 -15.27 -19.86
CA PRO A 175 25.00 -14.41 -18.75
C PRO A 175 24.84 -12.93 -19.13
N THR A 176 25.59 -12.47 -20.15
CA THR A 176 25.55 -11.07 -20.59
C THR A 176 24.25 -10.71 -21.34
N SER A 177 23.49 -11.72 -21.77
CA SER A 177 22.22 -11.52 -22.47
C SER A 177 21.03 -11.41 -21.52
N VAL A 178 21.15 -11.85 -20.26
CA VAL A 178 20.03 -11.88 -19.30
C VAL A 178 19.96 -10.60 -18.49
N HIS A 179 18.76 -10.03 -18.40
CA HIS A 179 18.51 -8.77 -17.72
C HIS A 179 17.61 -9.00 -16.50
N GLY A 180 17.82 -8.24 -15.41
CA GLY A 180 16.94 -8.35 -14.27
C GLY A 180 17.50 -7.77 -12.98
N SER A 181 17.01 -8.30 -11.87
CA SER A 181 17.50 -7.94 -10.54
C SER A 181 17.32 -9.06 -9.53
N VAL A 182 18.14 -9.00 -8.48
CA VAL A 182 17.93 -9.75 -7.23
C VAL A 182 17.38 -8.74 -6.22
N ASP A 183 16.13 -8.89 -5.83
CA ASP A 183 15.46 -7.95 -4.93
C ASP A 183 15.82 -8.27 -3.47
N TYR A 184 17.11 -8.22 -3.18
CA TYR A 184 17.69 -8.47 -1.87
C TYR A 184 18.24 -7.18 -1.28
N ASP A 185 17.58 -6.72 -0.21
CA ASP A 185 18.05 -5.61 0.60
C ASP A 185 18.41 -6.15 2.00
N PRO A 186 19.69 -6.08 2.41
CA PRO A 186 20.13 -6.59 3.70
C PRO A 186 19.46 -5.89 4.89
N VAL A 187 19.08 -4.61 4.76
CA VAL A 187 18.37 -3.88 5.83
C VAL A 187 16.90 -4.27 5.88
N ALA A 188 16.24 -4.40 4.72
CA ALA A 188 14.86 -4.82 4.66
C ALA A 188 14.65 -6.25 5.20
N VAL A 189 15.61 -7.18 4.98
CA VAL A 189 15.51 -8.53 5.56
C VAL A 189 15.73 -8.52 7.07
N LEU A 190 16.55 -7.61 7.63
CA LEU A 190 16.67 -7.44 9.08
C LEU A 190 15.37 -6.90 9.71
N ALA A 191 14.59 -6.13 8.95
CA ALA A 191 13.28 -5.64 9.37
C ALA A 191 12.14 -6.65 9.17
N SER A 192 12.41 -7.84 8.64
CA SER A 192 11.42 -8.88 8.28
C SER A 192 11.59 -10.14 9.12
N ALA A 193 10.60 -11.04 9.06
CA ALA A 193 10.71 -12.41 9.60
C ALA A 193 10.52 -13.43 8.47
N PRO A 194 11.32 -14.49 8.39
CA PRO A 194 12.53 -14.76 9.20
C PRO A 194 13.69 -13.82 8.85
N SER A 195 14.58 -13.52 9.81
CA SER A 195 15.72 -12.60 9.66
C SER A 195 17.05 -13.32 9.90
N PRO A 196 18.06 -13.10 9.04
CA PRO A 196 19.43 -13.53 9.32
C PRO A 196 20.10 -12.58 10.33
N GLY A 197 21.25 -12.98 10.85
CA GLY A 197 22.11 -12.07 11.60
C GLY A 197 22.57 -10.88 10.75
N ILE A 198 22.88 -9.75 11.41
CA ILE A 198 23.30 -8.51 10.72
C ILE A 198 24.52 -8.77 9.82
N LYS A 199 25.52 -9.47 10.34
CA LYS A 199 26.73 -9.80 9.59
C LYS A 199 26.41 -10.66 8.38
N GLU A 200 25.57 -11.66 8.56
CA GLU A 200 25.15 -12.63 7.56
C GLU A 200 24.39 -11.92 6.42
N ALA A 201 23.47 -11.02 6.75
CA ALA A 201 22.71 -10.24 5.78
C ALA A 201 23.62 -9.45 4.83
N PHE A 202 24.58 -8.71 5.37
CA PHE A 202 25.52 -7.93 4.56
C PHE A 202 26.56 -8.78 3.85
N THR A 203 27.01 -9.88 4.47
CA THR A 203 27.93 -10.82 3.79
C THR A 203 27.26 -11.41 2.54
N LEU A 204 26.00 -11.79 2.62
CA LEU A 204 25.25 -12.31 1.46
C LEU A 204 25.08 -11.23 0.36
N ALA A 205 24.81 -9.98 0.75
CA ALA A 205 24.71 -8.88 -0.21
C ALA A 205 26.04 -8.63 -0.96
N ASP A 206 27.16 -8.71 -0.26
CA ASP A 206 28.49 -8.56 -0.83
C ASP A 206 28.86 -9.72 -1.75
N ASP A 207 28.48 -10.95 -1.35
CA ASP A 207 28.72 -12.16 -2.16
C ASP A 207 27.90 -12.14 -3.45
N LEU A 208 26.61 -11.76 -3.35
CA LEU A 208 25.72 -11.56 -4.50
C LEU A 208 26.32 -10.58 -5.51
N ARG A 209 26.78 -9.42 -5.04
CA ARG A 209 27.36 -8.40 -5.91
C ARG A 209 28.61 -8.93 -6.61
N THR A 210 29.51 -9.58 -5.87
CA THR A 210 30.74 -10.16 -6.43
C THR A 210 30.44 -11.26 -7.45
N ASP A 211 29.44 -12.08 -7.17
CA ASP A 211 29.03 -13.16 -8.07
C ASP A 211 28.39 -12.64 -9.35
N ALA A 212 27.64 -11.53 -9.25
CA ALA A 212 26.97 -10.90 -10.37
C ALA A 212 27.92 -10.12 -11.33
N ASP A 213 29.19 -9.96 -11.02
CA ASP A 213 30.16 -9.37 -11.97
C ASP A 213 30.16 -10.08 -13.33
N LYS A 214 29.74 -11.34 -13.37
CA LYS A 214 29.57 -12.12 -14.60
C LYS A 214 28.26 -11.88 -15.32
N TRP A 215 27.34 -11.13 -14.69
CA TRP A 215 25.99 -10.85 -15.13
C TRP A 215 25.74 -9.33 -15.20
N PRO A 216 26.44 -8.60 -16.07
CA PRO A 216 26.54 -7.14 -16.01
C PRO A 216 25.22 -6.40 -16.20
N ARG A 217 24.14 -7.12 -16.56
CA ARG A 217 22.80 -6.56 -16.74
C ARG A 217 21.82 -7.02 -15.67
N PHE A 218 22.33 -7.66 -14.60
CA PHE A 218 21.54 -8.18 -13.49
C PHE A 218 21.87 -7.41 -12.22
N ARG A 219 20.98 -6.55 -11.76
CA ARG A 219 21.19 -5.66 -10.60
C ARG A 219 21.10 -6.43 -9.29
N THR A 220 22.01 -6.17 -8.37
CA THR A 220 22.08 -6.82 -7.06
C THR A 220 22.08 -5.86 -5.88
N VAL A 221 22.17 -4.55 -6.14
CA VAL A 221 22.08 -3.53 -5.10
C VAL A 221 20.66 -2.97 -5.08
N THR A 222 19.87 -3.49 -4.15
CA THR A 222 18.47 -3.08 -3.97
C THR A 222 18.29 -2.36 -2.65
N VAL A 223 17.51 -1.28 -2.66
CA VAL A 223 16.90 -0.64 -1.49
C VAL A 223 15.40 -0.83 -1.60
N ASP A 224 14.81 -1.54 -0.63
CA ASP A 224 13.40 -1.97 -0.68
C ASP A 224 12.55 -1.28 0.39
N ALA A 225 11.83 -0.23 0.00
CA ALA A 225 10.96 0.53 0.89
C ALA A 225 9.65 -0.21 1.23
N ARG A 226 9.34 -1.35 0.59
CA ARG A 226 8.07 -2.08 0.80
C ARG A 226 7.89 -2.53 2.24
N VAL A 227 8.97 -2.93 2.92
CA VAL A 227 8.92 -3.41 4.30
C VAL A 227 8.41 -2.33 5.27
N TYR A 228 8.81 -1.09 5.08
CA TYR A 228 8.37 0.05 5.91
C TYR A 228 6.93 0.43 5.59
N HIS A 229 6.61 0.49 4.31
CA HIS A 229 5.26 0.77 3.83
C HIS A 229 4.23 -0.22 4.38
N ASP A 230 4.49 -1.51 4.18
CA ASP A 230 3.61 -2.60 4.62
C ASP A 230 3.44 -2.63 6.15
N ALA A 231 4.42 -2.09 6.89
CA ALA A 231 4.32 -1.91 8.34
C ALA A 231 3.47 -0.70 8.78
N GLY A 232 3.07 0.16 7.85
CA GLY A 232 2.23 1.32 8.10
C GLY A 232 2.95 2.66 8.17
N ALA A 233 4.20 2.73 7.71
CA ALA A 233 4.99 3.96 7.63
C ALA A 233 4.27 5.07 6.82
N SER A 234 4.59 6.32 7.11
CA SER A 234 4.24 7.48 6.31
C SER A 234 5.21 7.63 5.13
N ALA A 235 4.86 8.46 4.15
CA ALA A 235 5.75 8.76 3.02
C ALA A 235 7.10 9.37 3.47
N VAL A 236 7.09 10.19 4.52
CA VAL A 236 8.30 10.76 5.14
C VAL A 236 9.18 9.65 5.75
N GLN A 237 8.57 8.74 6.52
CA GLN A 237 9.29 7.61 7.13
C GLN A 237 9.84 6.65 6.07
N GLU A 238 9.08 6.38 5.01
CA GLU A 238 9.54 5.56 3.88
C GLU A 238 10.77 6.18 3.21
N LEU A 239 10.74 7.48 2.91
CA LEU A 239 11.88 8.20 2.34
C LEU A 239 13.09 8.21 3.29
N ALA A 240 12.90 8.57 4.55
CA ALA A 240 14.00 8.63 5.53
C ALA A 240 14.68 7.25 5.71
N ALA A 241 13.89 6.18 5.83
CA ALA A 241 14.41 4.83 5.94
C ALA A 241 15.12 4.37 4.65
N THR A 242 14.62 4.77 3.47
CA THR A 242 15.26 4.51 2.18
C THR A 242 16.62 5.19 2.10
N LEU A 243 16.73 6.46 2.51
CA LEU A 243 18.00 7.19 2.55
C LEU A 243 18.98 6.56 3.56
N GLY A 244 18.52 6.22 4.77
CA GLY A 244 19.33 5.54 5.77
C GLY A 244 19.83 4.18 5.31
N THR A 245 19.02 3.40 4.58
CA THR A 245 19.44 2.13 3.97
C THR A 245 20.53 2.34 2.92
N LEU A 246 20.37 3.36 2.07
CA LEU A 246 21.39 3.71 1.07
C LEU A 246 22.70 4.13 1.76
N THR A 247 22.63 5.01 2.76
CA THR A 247 23.79 5.49 3.53
C THR A 247 24.53 4.33 4.19
N GLU A 248 23.84 3.38 4.81
CA GLU A 248 24.45 2.18 5.39
C GLU A 248 25.19 1.34 4.34
N ARG A 249 24.60 1.20 3.14
CA ARG A 249 25.23 0.48 2.02
C ARG A 249 26.51 1.19 1.53
N LEU A 250 26.47 2.51 1.40
CA LEU A 250 27.62 3.33 1.01
C LEU A 250 28.73 3.28 2.07
N ALA A 251 28.39 3.47 3.34
CA ALA A 251 29.33 3.44 4.45
C ALA A 251 30.09 2.11 4.52
N ARG A 252 29.39 0.98 4.47
CA ARG A 252 30.01 -0.34 4.48
C ARG A 252 30.89 -0.61 3.27
N SER A 253 30.51 -0.10 2.10
CA SER A 253 31.37 -0.21 0.90
C SER A 253 32.65 0.56 1.06
N ALA A 254 32.60 1.78 1.61
CA ALA A 254 33.73 2.61 1.90
C ALA A 254 34.67 2.01 2.98
N GLU A 255 34.10 1.47 4.08
CA GLU A 255 34.84 0.76 5.13
C GLU A 255 35.63 -0.45 4.62
N GLN A 256 35.20 -1.02 3.50
CA GLN A 256 35.85 -2.15 2.84
C GLN A 256 36.80 -1.70 1.70
N ASP A 257 37.11 -0.41 1.60
CA ASP A 257 37.91 0.18 0.51
C ASP A 257 37.39 -0.16 -0.91
N ARG A 258 36.05 -0.35 -1.05
CA ARG A 258 35.40 -0.64 -2.34
C ARG A 258 34.98 0.65 -3.03
N ALA A 259 35.16 0.70 -4.35
CA ALA A 259 34.69 1.81 -5.15
C ALA A 259 33.14 1.93 -5.08
N LEU A 260 32.65 3.16 -4.90
CA LEU A 260 31.21 3.44 -4.77
C LEU A 260 30.50 3.48 -6.13
N THR A 261 31.17 3.92 -7.21
CA THR A 261 30.54 4.01 -8.54
C THR A 261 29.92 2.69 -9.01
N PRO A 262 30.60 1.52 -8.96
CA PRO A 262 29.95 0.27 -9.36
C PRO A 262 28.78 -0.15 -8.48
N LEU A 263 28.72 0.32 -7.22
CA LEU A 263 27.56 0.08 -6.35
C LEU A 263 26.37 0.91 -6.81
N LEU A 264 26.61 2.18 -7.16
CA LEU A 264 25.57 3.09 -7.63
C LEU A 264 25.07 2.74 -9.04
N ASP A 265 25.96 2.30 -9.93
CA ASP A 265 25.60 1.80 -11.25
C ASP A 265 24.64 0.59 -11.17
N ASP A 266 24.80 -0.22 -10.12
CA ASP A 266 23.98 -1.41 -9.85
C ASP A 266 22.74 -1.11 -8.98
N LEU A 267 22.61 0.10 -8.46
CA LEU A 267 21.52 0.49 -7.56
C LEU A 267 20.17 0.50 -8.25
N GLN A 268 19.17 -0.07 -7.56
CA GLN A 268 17.76 0.17 -7.79
C GLN A 268 17.03 0.43 -6.47
N ILE A 269 15.99 1.23 -6.51
CA ILE A 269 15.10 1.48 -5.35
C ILE A 269 13.71 0.99 -5.69
N ILE A 270 13.11 0.22 -4.78
CA ILE A 270 11.74 -0.28 -4.91
C ILE A 270 10.85 0.52 -3.97
N VAL A 271 9.83 1.17 -4.53
CA VAL A 271 8.93 2.09 -3.79
C VAL A 271 7.49 1.64 -3.97
N PRO A 272 6.78 1.34 -2.89
CA PRO A 272 5.34 1.12 -2.94
C PRO A 272 4.60 2.45 -3.14
N VAL A 273 3.46 2.39 -3.82
CA VAL A 273 2.62 3.56 -4.14
C VAL A 273 1.20 3.30 -3.68
N SER A 274 0.70 4.15 -2.78
CA SER A 274 -0.63 4.06 -2.19
C SER A 274 -1.66 4.96 -2.88
N THR A 275 -2.89 4.97 -2.35
CA THR A 275 -3.99 5.79 -2.86
C THR A 275 -3.88 7.28 -2.54
N SER A 276 -2.88 7.71 -1.75
CA SER A 276 -2.62 9.13 -1.46
C SER A 276 -1.98 9.85 -2.65
N TYR A 277 -2.70 9.92 -3.75
CA TYR A 277 -2.27 10.23 -5.11
C TYR A 277 -1.17 11.31 -5.23
N PHE A 278 -1.44 12.52 -4.76
CA PHE A 278 -0.49 13.63 -4.89
C PHE A 278 0.75 13.47 -3.98
N VAL A 279 0.56 12.86 -2.81
CA VAL A 279 1.68 12.54 -1.90
C VAL A 279 2.61 11.51 -2.55
N GLU A 280 2.05 10.52 -3.25
CA GLU A 280 2.84 9.49 -3.92
C GLU A 280 3.60 10.05 -5.15
N VAL A 281 2.97 10.92 -5.93
CA VAL A 281 3.68 11.67 -7.01
C VAL A 281 4.85 12.47 -6.41
N ALA A 282 4.58 13.23 -5.35
CA ALA A 282 5.59 14.03 -4.67
C ALA A 282 6.69 13.17 -4.01
N LYS A 283 6.36 12.00 -3.46
CA LYS A 283 7.31 11.05 -2.86
C LYS A 283 8.35 10.55 -3.87
N LEU A 284 7.92 10.14 -5.05
CA LEU A 284 8.82 9.70 -6.11
C LEU A 284 9.73 10.83 -6.62
N ARG A 285 9.17 12.04 -6.75
CA ARG A 285 9.94 13.24 -7.12
C ARG A 285 10.94 13.63 -6.02
N ALA A 286 10.51 13.62 -4.75
CA ALA A 286 11.38 13.88 -3.60
C ALA A 286 12.53 12.86 -3.49
N LEU A 287 12.27 11.58 -3.78
CA LEU A 287 13.30 10.54 -3.82
C LEU A 287 14.41 10.88 -4.82
N ARG A 288 14.04 11.33 -6.03
CA ARG A 288 14.98 11.74 -7.07
C ARG A 288 15.78 13.01 -6.72
N LEU A 289 15.26 13.85 -5.81
CA LEU A 289 16.01 14.99 -5.27
C LEU A 289 16.97 14.57 -4.15
N LEU A 290 16.52 13.69 -3.26
CA LEU A 290 17.21 13.38 -2.00
C LEU A 290 18.34 12.38 -2.17
N VAL A 291 18.17 11.37 -3.03
CA VAL A 291 19.20 10.34 -3.24
C VAL A 291 20.51 10.92 -3.79
N PRO A 292 20.51 11.77 -4.83
CA PRO A 292 21.72 12.44 -5.27
C PRO A 292 22.40 13.27 -4.19
N GLN A 293 21.64 13.97 -3.33
CA GLN A 293 22.20 14.75 -2.22
C GLN A 293 22.91 13.88 -1.19
N VAL A 294 22.36 12.69 -0.86
CA VAL A 294 23.06 11.72 0.00
C VAL A 294 24.35 11.26 -0.63
N VAL A 295 24.32 10.93 -1.92
CA VAL A 295 25.50 10.45 -2.66
C VAL A 295 26.58 11.53 -2.73
N GLU A 296 26.22 12.78 -3.02
CA GLU A 296 27.13 13.93 -3.06
C GLU A 296 27.79 14.17 -1.69
N ALA A 297 26.97 14.27 -0.63
CA ALA A 297 27.46 14.48 0.74
C ALA A 297 28.41 13.36 1.20
N PHE A 298 28.12 12.12 0.82
CA PHE A 298 28.95 10.97 1.15
C PHE A 298 30.25 10.96 0.33
N GLY A 299 30.17 11.37 -0.94
CA GLY A 299 31.35 11.53 -1.82
C GLY A 299 32.31 12.59 -1.30
N ASP A 300 31.81 13.72 -0.81
CA ASP A 300 32.60 14.81 -0.22
C ASP A 300 33.33 14.37 1.06
N GLU A 301 32.67 13.64 1.95
CA GLU A 301 33.27 13.11 3.18
C GLU A 301 34.36 12.09 2.92
N THR A 302 34.23 11.27 1.87
CA THR A 302 35.19 10.21 1.55
C THR A 302 36.26 10.62 0.55
N GLU A 303 36.25 11.88 0.11
CA GLU A 303 37.12 12.40 -0.98
C GLU A 303 37.02 11.55 -2.27
N THR A 304 35.89 10.88 -2.47
CA THR A 304 35.63 10.02 -3.63
C THR A 304 34.72 10.77 -4.60
N ALA A 305 35.22 10.97 -5.83
CA ALA A 305 34.37 11.56 -6.88
C ALA A 305 33.27 10.56 -7.26
N VAL A 306 32.05 10.84 -6.80
CA VAL A 306 30.87 10.05 -7.10
C VAL A 306 29.80 10.99 -7.65
N ASP A 307 29.26 10.66 -8.79
CA ASP A 307 28.17 11.43 -9.43
C ASP A 307 26.99 10.49 -9.69
N LEU A 308 25.83 10.87 -9.20
CA LEU A 308 24.56 10.20 -9.47
C LEU A 308 23.51 11.28 -9.68
N GLY A 309 23.15 11.51 -10.93
CA GLY A 309 22.08 12.44 -11.26
C GLY A 309 20.68 11.85 -10.95
N PRO A 310 19.64 12.69 -10.82
CA PRO A 310 18.26 12.23 -10.66
C PRO A 310 17.83 11.25 -11.76
N ALA A 311 18.42 11.38 -12.93
CA ALA A 311 18.25 10.57 -14.12
C ALA A 311 18.78 9.16 -14.04
N ASP A 312 19.89 9.02 -13.36
CA ASP A 312 20.61 7.76 -13.29
C ASP A 312 19.99 6.81 -12.28
N LEU A 313 19.16 7.37 -11.37
CA LEU A 313 18.44 6.59 -10.36
C LEU A 313 17.38 5.68 -11.01
N ARG A 314 17.43 4.40 -10.70
CA ARG A 314 16.44 3.41 -11.14
C ARG A 314 15.39 3.19 -10.05
N VAL A 315 14.17 3.61 -10.34
CA VAL A 315 13.03 3.50 -9.42
C VAL A 315 12.00 2.52 -9.97
N ARG A 316 11.79 1.41 -9.27
CA ARG A 316 10.71 0.48 -9.54
C ARG A 316 9.58 0.73 -8.55
N ALA A 317 8.40 1.05 -9.05
CA ALA A 317 7.21 1.24 -8.24
C ALA A 317 6.37 -0.05 -8.19
N GLU A 318 5.65 -0.24 -7.10
CA GLU A 318 4.65 -1.30 -6.93
C GLU A 318 3.38 -0.71 -6.31
N THR A 319 2.19 -1.06 -6.84
CA THR A 319 0.93 -0.67 -6.21
C THR A 319 0.78 -1.32 -4.84
N SER A 320 0.16 -0.62 -3.91
CA SER A 320 0.20 -0.94 -2.48
C SER A 320 -0.64 -2.16 -2.09
N ARG A 321 -0.01 -3.18 -1.49
CA ARG A 321 -0.72 -4.24 -0.76
C ARG A 321 -1.52 -3.68 0.42
N ARG A 322 -0.98 -2.68 1.10
CA ARG A 322 -1.56 -2.09 2.33
C ARG A 322 -2.95 -1.53 2.12
N THR A 323 -3.28 -1.05 0.91
CA THR A 323 -4.57 -0.43 0.55
C THR A 323 -5.61 -1.43 0.06
N GLU A 324 -5.23 -2.69 -0.23
CA GLU A 324 -6.14 -3.72 -0.73
C GLU A 324 -7.16 -4.13 0.34
N THR A 325 -8.39 -4.43 -0.11
CA THR A 325 -9.48 -4.95 0.71
C THR A 325 -9.91 -6.33 0.22
N ILE A 326 -10.34 -7.21 1.15
CA ILE A 326 -10.93 -8.50 0.79
C ILE A 326 -12.44 -8.40 0.50
N TYR A 327 -13.10 -7.39 1.08
CA TYR A 327 -14.48 -7.05 0.72
C TYR A 327 -14.48 -6.03 -0.41
N ASP A 328 -15.44 -6.19 -1.31
CA ASP A 328 -15.55 -5.44 -2.56
C ASP A 328 -14.21 -5.36 -3.32
N PRO A 329 -13.57 -6.51 -3.62
CA PRO A 329 -12.22 -6.56 -4.17
C PRO A 329 -12.13 -5.90 -5.56
N HIS A 330 -13.26 -5.73 -6.28
CA HIS A 330 -13.25 -5.01 -7.55
C HIS A 330 -12.88 -3.52 -7.40
N ILE A 331 -13.09 -2.92 -6.22
CA ILE A 331 -12.62 -1.57 -5.92
C ILE A 331 -11.09 -1.51 -5.90
N ASN A 332 -10.39 -2.63 -5.61
CA ASN A 332 -8.93 -2.68 -5.72
C ASN A 332 -8.44 -2.40 -7.15
N MET A 333 -9.24 -2.70 -8.20
CA MET A 333 -8.88 -2.32 -9.58
C MET A 333 -8.78 -0.80 -9.72
N LEU A 334 -9.71 -0.05 -9.11
CA LEU A 334 -9.73 1.41 -9.13
C LEU A 334 -8.57 1.98 -8.30
N ARG A 335 -8.31 1.40 -7.12
CA ARG A 335 -7.16 1.79 -6.29
C ARG A 335 -5.86 1.59 -7.04
N ALA A 336 -5.62 0.39 -7.57
CA ALA A 336 -4.43 0.07 -8.34
C ALA A 336 -4.27 0.96 -9.57
N THR A 337 -5.36 1.40 -10.22
CA THR A 337 -5.29 2.34 -11.35
C THR A 337 -4.81 3.71 -10.89
N THR A 338 -5.33 4.26 -9.79
CA THR A 338 -4.89 5.57 -9.28
C THR A 338 -3.46 5.52 -8.75
N GLU A 339 -3.06 4.42 -8.10
CA GLU A 339 -1.70 4.15 -7.65
C GLU A 339 -0.72 4.05 -8.83
N ALA A 340 -1.10 3.33 -9.88
CA ALA A 340 -0.32 3.23 -11.12
C ALA A 340 -0.16 4.59 -11.80
N MET A 341 -1.22 5.40 -11.87
CA MET A 341 -1.14 6.77 -12.38
C MET A 341 -0.16 7.62 -11.57
N ALA A 342 -0.23 7.55 -10.23
CA ALA A 342 0.69 8.30 -9.37
C ALA A 342 2.15 7.86 -9.56
N ALA A 343 2.40 6.56 -9.71
CA ALA A 343 3.72 6.01 -9.99
C ALA A 343 4.31 6.54 -11.29
N VAL A 344 3.51 6.52 -12.35
CA VAL A 344 3.94 6.96 -13.70
C VAL A 344 4.18 8.47 -13.73
N LEU A 345 3.28 9.27 -13.14
CA LEU A 345 3.43 10.73 -13.06
C LEU A 345 4.59 11.15 -12.15
N GLY A 346 4.89 10.35 -11.12
CA GLY A 346 6.05 10.53 -10.26
C GLY A 346 7.38 10.10 -10.88
N GLY A 347 7.35 9.50 -12.09
CA GLY A 347 8.55 9.15 -12.87
C GLY A 347 9.19 7.83 -12.45
N CYS A 348 8.43 6.75 -12.27
CA CYS A 348 9.01 5.41 -12.10
C CYS A 348 9.55 4.84 -13.40
N ASP A 349 10.64 4.05 -13.33
CA ASP A 349 11.29 3.39 -14.48
C ASP A 349 10.63 2.04 -14.81
N ALA A 350 10.06 1.39 -13.82
CA ALA A 350 9.29 0.16 -13.95
C ALA A 350 8.14 0.17 -12.94
N LEU A 351 7.06 -0.51 -13.28
CA LEU A 351 5.87 -0.57 -12.44
C LEU A 351 5.35 -2.00 -12.36
N THR A 352 5.09 -2.46 -11.14
CA THR A 352 4.32 -3.67 -10.85
C THR A 352 2.93 -3.27 -10.38
N VAL A 353 1.89 -3.66 -11.13
CA VAL A 353 0.49 -3.52 -10.69
C VAL A 353 0.04 -4.84 -10.09
N ARG A 354 -0.36 -4.81 -8.81
CA ARG A 354 -0.87 -6.00 -8.12
C ARG A 354 -2.27 -6.36 -8.62
N PRO A 355 -2.56 -7.64 -8.87
CA PRO A 355 -3.90 -8.09 -9.19
C PRO A 355 -4.89 -7.79 -8.06
N TYR A 356 -6.10 -7.40 -8.39
CA TYR A 356 -7.12 -6.94 -7.43
C TYR A 356 -7.53 -7.99 -6.39
N ASP A 357 -7.32 -9.26 -6.68
CA ASP A 357 -7.67 -10.41 -5.86
C ASP A 357 -6.46 -11.02 -5.10
N ALA A 358 -5.29 -10.39 -5.19
CA ALA A 358 -4.04 -10.90 -4.60
C ALA A 358 -4.08 -11.04 -3.07
N SER A 359 -4.92 -10.26 -2.37
CA SER A 359 -5.13 -10.40 -0.92
C SER A 359 -6.23 -11.41 -0.55
N LEU A 360 -6.98 -11.92 -1.53
CA LEU A 360 -8.10 -12.82 -1.33
C LEU A 360 -7.74 -14.28 -1.61
N ARG A 361 -7.03 -14.52 -2.71
CA ARG A 361 -6.68 -15.85 -3.24
C ARG A 361 -5.49 -15.74 -4.19
N PRO A 362 -4.89 -16.85 -4.66
CA PRO A 362 -3.94 -16.78 -5.77
C PRO A 362 -4.63 -16.11 -6.96
N PRO A 363 -4.05 -15.03 -7.52
CA PRO A 363 -4.63 -14.33 -8.64
C PRO A 363 -4.89 -15.25 -9.83
N ASP A 364 -6.07 -15.14 -10.40
CA ASP A 364 -6.43 -15.89 -11.61
C ASP A 364 -6.01 -15.13 -12.90
N ALA A 365 -6.22 -15.76 -14.05
CA ALA A 365 -5.89 -15.17 -15.36
C ALA A 365 -6.64 -13.85 -15.61
N PHE A 366 -7.84 -13.66 -15.06
CA PHE A 366 -8.59 -12.41 -15.17
C PHE A 366 -7.94 -11.31 -14.34
N GLY A 367 -7.59 -11.57 -13.07
CA GLY A 367 -6.91 -10.61 -12.20
C GLY A 367 -5.56 -10.19 -12.78
N ALA A 368 -4.75 -11.14 -13.24
CA ALA A 368 -3.48 -10.87 -13.90
C ALA A 368 -3.64 -10.03 -15.18
N ARG A 369 -4.69 -10.31 -15.98
CA ARG A 369 -5.00 -9.53 -17.19
C ARG A 369 -5.41 -8.10 -16.88
N ILE A 370 -6.25 -7.88 -15.87
CA ILE A 370 -6.68 -6.54 -15.48
C ILE A 370 -5.50 -5.71 -14.98
N ALA A 371 -4.64 -6.28 -14.13
CA ALA A 371 -3.42 -5.62 -13.67
C ALA A 371 -2.54 -5.16 -14.85
N ARG A 372 -2.31 -6.04 -15.84
CA ARG A 372 -1.58 -5.70 -17.06
C ARG A 372 -2.28 -4.64 -17.91
N ASN A 373 -3.59 -4.76 -18.08
CA ASN A 373 -4.38 -3.80 -18.86
C ASN A 373 -4.37 -2.40 -18.25
N THR A 374 -4.22 -2.26 -16.95
CA THR A 374 -4.04 -0.95 -16.30
C THR A 374 -2.85 -0.19 -16.92
N HIS A 375 -1.71 -0.85 -17.11
CA HIS A 375 -0.56 -0.23 -17.77
C HIS A 375 -0.87 0.13 -19.24
N LEU A 376 -1.52 -0.79 -19.96
CA LEU A 376 -1.80 -0.60 -21.40
C LEU A 376 -2.78 0.53 -21.63
N VAL A 377 -3.79 0.68 -20.79
CA VAL A 377 -4.73 1.83 -20.83
C VAL A 377 -3.99 3.13 -20.55
N LEU A 378 -3.17 3.20 -19.49
CA LEU A 378 -2.38 4.40 -19.20
C LEU A 378 -1.41 4.76 -20.34
N ARG A 379 -0.80 3.77 -20.99
CA ARG A 379 0.16 3.98 -22.07
C ARG A 379 -0.52 4.31 -23.38
N HIS A 380 -1.49 3.52 -23.83
CA HIS A 380 -2.03 3.57 -25.20
C HIS A 380 -3.29 4.42 -25.34
N GLU A 381 -4.10 4.56 -24.29
CA GLU A 381 -5.30 5.39 -24.30
C GLU A 381 -5.08 6.71 -23.57
N GLY A 382 -4.39 6.68 -22.42
CA GLY A 382 -4.09 7.85 -21.61
C GLY A 382 -2.86 8.64 -22.09
N HIS A 383 -1.98 8.03 -22.89
CA HIS A 383 -0.75 8.64 -23.41
C HIS A 383 0.20 9.21 -22.36
N PHE A 384 0.24 8.58 -21.16
CA PHE A 384 1.08 9.03 -20.06
C PHE A 384 2.58 8.88 -20.33
N ASP A 385 2.95 8.10 -21.34
CA ASP A 385 4.33 7.86 -21.75
C ASP A 385 4.91 8.94 -22.68
N GLN A 386 4.08 9.90 -23.16
CA GLN A 386 4.48 10.83 -24.22
C GLN A 386 5.18 12.09 -23.71
N VAL A 387 5.09 12.42 -22.44
CA VAL A 387 5.63 13.65 -21.85
C VAL A 387 6.53 13.32 -20.67
N ALA A 388 7.79 13.76 -20.72
CA ALA A 388 8.69 13.67 -19.57
C ALA A 388 8.20 14.59 -18.46
N ASP A 389 8.21 14.08 -17.22
CA ASP A 389 7.79 14.80 -16.00
C ASP A 389 6.51 15.66 -16.18
N PRO A 390 5.36 15.05 -16.43
CA PRO A 390 4.12 15.79 -16.67
C PRO A 390 3.62 16.53 -15.44
N ALA A 391 4.17 16.27 -14.26
CA ALA A 391 3.86 16.94 -13.00
C ALA A 391 4.65 18.23 -12.78
N THR A 392 5.70 18.47 -13.58
CA THR A 392 6.57 19.64 -13.44
C THR A 392 5.81 20.96 -13.61
N GLY A 393 6.11 21.94 -12.77
CA GLY A 393 5.50 23.27 -12.80
C GLY A 393 4.10 23.35 -12.19
N SER A 394 3.53 22.25 -11.70
CA SER A 394 2.32 22.29 -10.87
C SER A 394 2.64 22.90 -9.51
N TYR A 395 2.05 24.05 -9.20
CA TYR A 395 2.29 24.75 -7.93
C TYR A 395 2.10 23.83 -6.72
N TYR A 396 1.04 23.04 -6.75
CA TYR A 396 0.69 22.12 -5.68
C TYR A 396 1.69 20.97 -5.54
N ILE A 397 2.02 20.28 -6.65
CA ILE A 397 2.92 19.12 -6.62
C ILE A 397 4.34 19.55 -6.28
N GLU A 398 4.83 20.66 -6.83
CA GLU A 398 6.16 21.17 -6.52
C GLU A 398 6.29 21.58 -5.05
N THR A 399 5.30 22.30 -4.50
CA THR A 399 5.28 22.66 -3.07
C THR A 399 5.23 21.42 -2.18
N LEU A 400 4.40 20.45 -2.52
CA LEU A 400 4.30 19.20 -1.75
C LEU A 400 5.60 18.39 -1.82
N THR A 401 6.24 18.34 -3.00
CA THR A 401 7.55 17.68 -3.21
C THR A 401 8.61 18.30 -2.31
N ASP A 402 8.70 19.64 -2.29
CA ASP A 402 9.68 20.36 -1.47
C ASP A 402 9.47 20.11 0.04
N ARG A 403 8.24 20.26 0.52
CA ARG A 403 7.90 20.05 1.93
C ARG A 403 8.14 18.60 2.37
N LEU A 404 7.78 17.64 1.52
CA LEU A 404 8.02 16.23 1.77
C LEU A 404 9.51 15.92 1.81
N ALA A 405 10.29 16.46 0.87
CA ALA A 405 11.73 16.29 0.83
C ALA A 405 12.42 16.87 2.07
N GLN A 406 12.06 18.10 2.47
CA GLN A 406 12.61 18.74 3.67
C GLN A 406 12.28 17.94 4.95
N ARG A 407 11.04 17.46 5.08
CA ARG A 407 10.64 16.68 6.24
C ARG A 407 11.33 15.33 6.30
N ALA A 408 11.45 14.65 5.14
CA ALA A 408 12.16 13.38 5.04
C ALA A 408 13.67 13.54 5.32
N TRP A 409 14.29 14.62 4.84
CA TRP A 409 15.68 14.95 5.12
C TRP A 409 15.93 15.17 6.61
N THR A 410 15.05 15.92 7.27
CA THR A 410 15.15 16.13 8.72
C THR A 410 15.07 14.81 9.48
N GLN A 411 14.10 13.95 9.16
CA GLN A 411 13.96 12.66 9.83
C GLN A 411 15.11 11.70 9.50
N PHE A 412 15.66 11.75 8.31
CA PHE A 412 16.87 11.02 7.94
C PHE A 412 18.08 11.47 8.77
N GLN A 413 18.28 12.78 8.95
CA GLN A 413 19.36 13.30 9.79
C GLN A 413 19.20 12.88 11.26
N GLU A 414 17.98 12.87 11.79
CA GLU A 414 17.69 12.36 13.14
C GLU A 414 18.05 10.87 13.25
N LEU A 415 17.68 10.07 12.25
CA LEU A 415 18.02 8.64 12.16
C LEU A 415 19.53 8.39 12.16
N GLU A 416 20.29 9.15 11.35
CA GLU A 416 21.75 9.05 11.29
C GLU A 416 22.41 9.49 12.61
N ALA A 417 21.91 10.54 13.25
CA ALA A 417 22.41 11.00 14.55
C ALA A 417 22.20 9.96 15.69
N GLU A 418 21.21 9.08 15.57
CA GLU A 418 20.94 7.99 16.50
C GLU A 418 21.74 6.71 16.21
N GLY A 419 22.61 6.71 15.19
CA GLY A 419 23.48 5.58 14.82
C GLY A 419 23.06 4.85 13.54
N GLY A 420 22.18 5.44 12.76
CA GLY A 420 21.74 4.94 11.45
C GLY A 420 20.65 3.86 11.51
N ILE A 421 20.25 3.41 10.32
CA ILE A 421 19.07 2.54 10.14
C ILE A 421 19.21 1.18 10.84
N VAL A 422 20.39 0.58 10.84
CA VAL A 422 20.62 -0.73 11.47
C VAL A 422 20.53 -0.64 12.99
N GLU A 423 21.06 0.44 13.59
CA GLU A 423 20.92 0.66 15.05
C GLU A 423 19.48 0.99 15.43
N ALA A 424 18.76 1.76 14.62
CA ALA A 424 17.36 2.07 14.86
C ALA A 424 16.45 0.81 14.79
N LEU A 425 16.76 -0.13 13.90
CA LEU A 425 16.11 -1.45 13.85
C LEU A 425 16.45 -2.29 15.09
N ARG A 426 17.72 -2.34 15.48
CA ARG A 426 18.20 -3.12 16.63
C ARG A 426 17.67 -2.62 17.97
N SER A 427 17.56 -1.30 18.13
CA SER A 427 17.00 -0.66 19.34
C SER A 427 15.48 -0.70 19.40
N GLY A 428 14.80 -0.96 18.28
CA GLY A 428 13.35 -0.90 18.16
C GLY A 428 12.80 0.51 17.95
N THR A 429 13.64 1.54 17.83
CA THR A 429 13.21 2.94 17.65
C THR A 429 12.40 3.11 16.37
N LEU A 430 12.87 2.55 15.25
CA LEU A 430 12.17 2.64 13.97
C LEU A 430 10.81 1.91 14.04
N GLN A 431 10.76 0.72 14.66
CA GLN A 431 9.53 -0.04 14.86
C GLN A 431 8.50 0.75 15.66
N GLN A 432 8.94 1.44 16.71
CA GLN A 432 8.08 2.29 17.53
C GLN A 432 7.52 3.48 16.75
N GLN A 433 8.36 4.21 16.02
CA GLN A 433 7.93 5.36 15.21
C GLN A 433 6.90 4.95 14.15
N ILE A 434 7.13 3.83 13.45
CA ILE A 434 6.18 3.29 12.48
C ILE A 434 4.88 2.81 13.17
N ALA A 435 4.99 2.20 14.36
CA ALA A 435 3.82 1.76 15.12
C ALA A 435 2.92 2.92 15.55
N GLU A 436 3.49 4.07 15.87
CA GLU A 436 2.75 5.30 16.21
C GLU A 436 1.96 5.81 14.98
N THR A 437 2.62 5.89 13.82
CA THR A 437 1.96 6.28 12.55
C THR A 437 0.86 5.29 12.17
N ARG A 438 1.12 3.99 12.30
CA ARG A 438 0.14 2.94 12.06
C ARG A 438 -1.06 3.05 13.00
N ARG A 439 -0.84 3.38 14.28
CA ARG A 439 -1.92 3.61 15.24
C ARG A 439 -2.76 4.81 14.86
N ALA A 440 -2.16 5.96 14.56
CA ALA A 440 -2.88 7.15 14.12
C ALA A 440 -3.73 6.89 12.86
N ARG A 441 -3.19 6.14 11.88
CA ARG A 441 -3.93 5.74 10.68
C ARG A 441 -5.14 4.83 11.01
N ARG A 442 -4.98 3.90 11.96
CA ARG A 442 -6.08 3.03 12.42
C ARG A 442 -7.15 3.81 13.17
N GLU A 443 -6.75 4.77 13.99
CA GLU A 443 -7.66 5.68 14.70
C GLU A 443 -8.48 6.50 13.70
N ALA A 444 -7.84 7.11 12.69
CA ALA A 444 -8.53 7.87 11.65
C ALA A 444 -9.54 7.00 10.83
N ILE A 445 -9.24 5.72 10.63
CA ILE A 445 -10.17 4.77 9.99
C ILE A 445 -11.34 4.43 10.94
N ASP A 446 -11.04 4.20 12.21
CA ASP A 446 -12.03 3.85 13.24
C ASP A 446 -12.99 5.00 13.52
N ASP A 447 -12.47 6.22 13.54
CA ASP A 447 -13.25 7.47 13.69
C ASP A 447 -13.90 7.92 12.36
N ARG A 448 -13.68 7.18 11.27
CA ARG A 448 -14.23 7.40 9.93
C ARG A 448 -13.77 8.70 9.26
N GLU A 449 -12.68 9.28 9.74
CA GLU A 449 -12.00 10.41 9.09
C GLU A 449 -11.29 9.96 7.80
N HIS A 450 -10.73 8.75 7.81
CA HIS A 450 -10.17 8.11 6.63
C HIS A 450 -11.15 7.09 6.05
N VAL A 451 -11.66 7.38 4.85
CA VAL A 451 -12.67 6.56 4.17
C VAL A 451 -12.01 5.45 3.35
N LEU A 452 -12.45 4.20 3.60
CA LEU A 452 -12.15 3.05 2.76
C LEU A 452 -13.44 2.59 2.08
N VAL A 453 -13.60 2.96 0.81
CA VAL A 453 -14.80 2.60 0.01
C VAL A 453 -14.96 1.09 -0.06
N GLY A 454 -16.17 0.59 0.18
CA GLY A 454 -16.48 -0.85 0.22
C GLY A 454 -16.16 -1.51 1.57
N ALA A 455 -15.29 -0.92 2.41
CA ALA A 455 -14.92 -1.46 3.71
C ALA A 455 -15.53 -0.65 4.87
N THR A 456 -15.18 0.63 5.05
CA THR A 456 -15.70 1.49 6.13
C THR A 456 -16.94 2.28 5.72
N HIS A 457 -17.07 2.55 4.42
CA HIS A 457 -18.18 3.30 3.83
C HIS A 457 -18.70 2.55 2.59
N TYR A 458 -19.99 2.67 2.36
CA TYR A 458 -20.67 2.06 1.21
C TYR A 458 -20.43 0.54 1.10
N PRO A 459 -20.58 -0.25 2.19
CA PRO A 459 -20.36 -1.68 2.15
C PRO A 459 -21.35 -2.37 1.21
N ALA A 460 -20.90 -3.37 0.46
CA ALA A 460 -21.77 -4.27 -0.29
C ALA A 460 -22.46 -5.23 0.70
N LEU A 461 -23.72 -4.93 1.09
CA LEU A 461 -24.39 -5.57 2.22
C LEU A 461 -24.56 -7.09 2.06
N ALA A 462 -24.85 -7.55 0.83
CA ALA A 462 -25.07 -8.96 0.53
C ALA A 462 -23.77 -9.78 0.33
N GLU A 463 -22.62 -9.13 0.33
CA GLU A 463 -21.35 -9.80 0.08
C GLU A 463 -20.93 -10.68 1.25
N ARG A 464 -20.38 -11.85 0.94
CA ARG A 464 -19.78 -12.78 1.91
C ARG A 464 -18.46 -13.27 1.34
N ARG A 465 -17.41 -13.30 2.16
CA ARG A 465 -16.03 -13.61 1.72
C ARG A 465 -15.32 -14.72 2.49
N ARG A 466 -15.81 -15.10 3.66
CA ARG A 466 -15.14 -16.09 4.50
C ARG A 466 -14.80 -17.39 3.76
N ASP A 467 -15.73 -17.89 2.96
CA ASP A 467 -15.55 -19.15 2.24
C ASP A 467 -14.75 -18.98 0.94
N ASP A 468 -14.58 -17.75 0.45
CA ASP A 468 -13.76 -17.41 -0.72
C ASP A 468 -12.29 -17.15 -0.36
N LEU A 469 -12.00 -16.93 0.93
CA LEU A 469 -10.65 -16.68 1.40
C LEU A 469 -9.81 -17.94 1.31
N VAL A 470 -8.79 -17.88 0.47
CA VAL A 470 -7.73 -18.88 0.46
C VAL A 470 -6.57 -18.34 1.29
N ARG A 471 -5.92 -19.22 2.03
CA ARG A 471 -4.68 -18.89 2.73
C ARG A 471 -3.60 -19.84 2.26
N PRO A 472 -2.38 -19.36 1.98
CA PRO A 472 -1.27 -20.25 1.69
C PRO A 472 -1.00 -21.12 2.91
N THR A 473 -0.64 -22.36 2.67
CA THR A 473 -0.21 -23.30 3.71
C THR A 473 1.28 -23.57 3.55
N ASP A 474 2.01 -23.76 4.64
CA ASP A 474 3.45 -24.05 4.59
C ASP A 474 3.77 -25.26 3.69
N SER A 475 2.85 -26.22 3.59
CA SER A 475 2.97 -27.37 2.69
C SER A 475 2.92 -27.01 1.21
N SER A 476 2.36 -25.84 0.86
CA SER A 476 2.27 -25.38 -0.53
C SER A 476 3.65 -25.07 -1.13
N TYR A 477 4.62 -24.70 -0.31
CA TYR A 477 5.95 -24.26 -0.75
C TYR A 477 7.08 -25.27 -0.50
N GLY A 478 6.77 -26.39 0.17
CA GLY A 478 7.72 -27.48 0.45
C GLY A 478 8.60 -27.21 1.68
N ASN A 479 8.78 -28.22 2.52
CA ASN A 479 9.50 -28.14 3.81
C ASN A 479 10.88 -28.79 3.78
N GLY A 480 11.50 -28.97 2.60
CA GLY A 480 12.86 -29.51 2.49
C GLY A 480 13.87 -28.51 3.04
N ALA A 481 14.22 -28.62 4.33
CA ALA A 481 15.24 -27.81 4.96
C ALA A 481 16.58 -28.59 5.01
N PRO A 482 17.51 -28.34 4.06
CA PRO A 482 18.87 -28.86 4.18
C PRO A 482 19.63 -28.01 5.21
N SER A 483 20.73 -28.59 5.74
CA SER A 483 21.67 -27.77 6.48
C SER A 483 22.38 -26.81 5.54
N VAL A 484 22.12 -25.53 5.71
CA VAL A 484 22.85 -24.47 4.97
C VAL A 484 24.15 -24.20 5.71
N SER A 485 25.29 -24.54 5.12
CA SER A 485 26.61 -24.29 5.70
C SER A 485 27.19 -22.97 5.18
N GLY A 486 26.80 -21.84 5.79
CA GLY A 486 27.27 -20.50 5.43
C GLY A 486 26.32 -19.71 4.56
N VAL A 487 26.59 -18.40 4.43
CA VAL A 487 25.76 -17.41 3.74
C VAL A 487 26.47 -16.91 2.47
N SER A 488 26.55 -17.77 1.46
CA SER A 488 27.08 -17.40 0.14
C SER A 488 26.19 -17.96 -0.97
N VAL A 489 26.21 -17.34 -2.13
CA VAL A 489 25.47 -17.81 -3.33
C VAL A 489 25.83 -19.27 -3.64
N GLU A 490 27.09 -19.65 -3.50
CA GLU A 490 27.52 -21.04 -3.74
C GLU A 490 26.97 -22.00 -2.69
N ALA A 491 26.91 -21.60 -1.41
CA ALA A 491 26.31 -22.41 -0.35
C ALA A 491 24.78 -22.60 -0.59
N LEU A 492 24.08 -21.55 -1.04
CA LEU A 492 22.67 -21.64 -1.40
C LEU A 492 22.40 -22.56 -2.58
N ARG A 493 23.23 -22.46 -3.63
CA ARG A 493 23.19 -23.37 -4.78
C ARG A 493 23.43 -24.82 -4.39
N TRP A 494 24.42 -25.06 -3.51
CA TRP A 494 24.69 -26.39 -3.01
C TRP A 494 23.51 -26.96 -2.23
N ALA A 495 22.89 -26.16 -1.34
CA ALA A 495 21.73 -26.56 -0.55
C ALA A 495 20.53 -26.95 -1.44
N LEU A 496 20.29 -26.22 -2.54
CA LEU A 496 19.27 -26.57 -3.53
C LEU A 496 19.58 -27.87 -4.26
N ARG A 497 20.84 -28.09 -4.66
CA ARG A 497 21.30 -29.34 -5.31
C ARG A 497 21.21 -30.55 -4.38
N ASP A 498 21.34 -30.33 -3.07
CA ASP A 498 21.22 -31.39 -2.04
C ASP A 498 19.75 -31.67 -1.66
N GLY A 499 18.80 -31.18 -2.45
CA GLY A 499 17.38 -31.45 -2.30
C GLY A 499 16.60 -30.43 -1.45
N GLY A 500 17.20 -29.28 -1.12
CA GLY A 500 16.50 -28.15 -0.50
C GLY A 500 15.52 -27.50 -1.46
N THR A 501 14.43 -26.92 -0.91
CA THR A 501 13.52 -26.06 -1.64
C THR A 501 13.88 -24.60 -1.43
N VAL A 502 13.46 -23.69 -2.30
CA VAL A 502 13.72 -22.25 -2.11
C VAL A 502 13.18 -21.78 -0.75
N ALA A 503 11.95 -22.17 -0.39
CA ALA A 503 11.35 -21.83 0.90
C ALA A 503 12.13 -22.45 2.09
N GLY A 504 12.54 -23.73 1.99
CA GLY A 504 13.29 -24.40 3.05
C GLY A 504 14.68 -23.82 3.28
N VAL A 505 15.40 -23.48 2.19
CA VAL A 505 16.70 -22.81 2.27
C VAL A 505 16.55 -21.39 2.83
N THR A 506 15.51 -20.67 2.41
CA THR A 506 15.17 -19.33 2.94
C THR A 506 14.90 -19.38 4.44
N ALA A 507 14.10 -20.34 4.90
CA ALA A 507 13.82 -20.53 6.33
C ALA A 507 15.09 -20.84 7.14
N ALA A 508 16.01 -21.65 6.59
CA ALA A 508 17.26 -22.00 7.26
C ALA A 508 18.28 -20.83 7.34
N LEU A 509 18.11 -19.79 6.54
CA LEU A 509 18.93 -18.56 6.62
C LEU A 509 18.45 -17.62 7.73
N GLY A 510 17.18 -17.67 8.10
CA GLY A 510 16.52 -16.73 8.98
C GLY A 510 16.37 -17.24 10.43
N ASP A 511 17.44 -17.71 11.06
CA ASP A 511 17.38 -18.33 12.41
C ASP A 511 18.03 -17.44 13.50
N ASP A 512 18.09 -16.11 13.32
CA ASP A 512 18.74 -15.22 14.28
C ASP A 512 17.84 -14.00 14.59
N ASP A 513 17.20 -14.01 15.77
CA ASP A 513 16.29 -12.96 16.24
C ASP A 513 17.07 -11.70 16.72
N THR A 514 17.77 -11.03 15.83
CA THR A 514 18.55 -9.84 16.19
C THR A 514 17.73 -8.54 16.21
N THR A 515 16.56 -8.53 15.59
CA THR A 515 15.65 -7.36 15.50
C THR A 515 14.19 -7.81 15.62
N ASP A 516 13.34 -6.98 16.21
CA ASP A 516 11.91 -7.18 16.17
C ASP A 516 11.38 -6.92 14.75
N PRO A 517 10.70 -7.87 14.10
CA PRO A 517 10.24 -7.69 12.74
C PRO A 517 9.13 -6.65 12.64
N LEU A 518 9.15 -5.88 11.57
CA LEU A 518 8.05 -5.01 11.19
C LEU A 518 6.84 -5.85 10.71
N PRO A 519 5.64 -5.58 11.20
CA PRO A 519 4.46 -6.32 10.77
C PRO A 519 4.04 -5.93 9.35
N ARG A 520 3.53 -6.88 8.60
CA ARG A 520 2.87 -6.61 7.31
C ARG A 520 1.37 -6.48 7.53
N ILE A 521 0.79 -5.34 7.23
CA ILE A 521 -0.63 -5.05 7.46
C ILE A 521 -1.35 -4.61 6.20
N ARG A 522 -2.67 -4.78 6.19
CA ARG A 522 -3.61 -4.04 5.34
C ARG A 522 -4.44 -3.11 6.22
N VAL A 523 -4.69 -1.90 5.74
CA VAL A 523 -5.40 -0.89 6.54
C VAL A 523 -6.85 -1.30 6.86
N ALA A 524 -7.46 -2.14 6.04
CA ALA A 524 -8.82 -2.64 6.21
C ALA A 524 -8.96 -3.82 7.20
N GLU A 525 -7.88 -4.52 7.55
CA GLU A 525 -7.92 -5.78 8.33
C GLU A 525 -8.75 -5.71 9.60
N ALA A 526 -8.62 -4.62 10.36
CA ALA A 526 -9.32 -4.46 11.62
C ALA A 526 -10.85 -4.40 11.44
N VAL A 527 -11.30 -3.78 10.35
CA VAL A 527 -12.71 -3.65 9.99
C VAL A 527 -13.20 -4.96 9.35
N GLU A 528 -12.43 -5.54 8.47
CA GLU A 528 -12.72 -6.81 7.82
C GLU A 528 -12.88 -7.95 8.83
N SER A 529 -12.07 -7.96 9.89
CA SER A 529 -12.19 -8.96 10.97
C SER A 529 -13.53 -8.91 11.70
N ILE A 530 -14.18 -7.75 11.78
CA ILE A 530 -15.53 -7.61 12.34
C ILE A 530 -16.53 -8.35 11.45
N ARG A 531 -16.48 -8.11 10.15
CA ARG A 531 -17.39 -8.73 9.19
C ARG A 531 -17.17 -10.24 9.08
N LEU A 532 -15.92 -10.69 9.05
CA LEU A 532 -15.57 -12.13 9.06
C LEU A 532 -16.12 -12.86 10.30
N ARG A 533 -16.17 -12.19 11.47
CA ARG A 533 -16.80 -12.74 12.67
C ARG A 533 -18.31 -12.92 12.50
N THR A 534 -18.99 -11.94 11.94
CA THR A 534 -20.43 -12.06 11.63
C THR A 534 -20.68 -13.21 10.66
N GLU A 535 -19.85 -13.39 9.64
CA GLU A 535 -19.96 -14.50 8.69
C GLU A 535 -19.68 -15.87 9.35
N ALA A 536 -18.74 -15.92 10.30
CA ALA A 536 -18.51 -17.13 11.09
C ALA A 536 -19.73 -17.50 11.95
N HIS A 537 -20.33 -16.50 12.59
CA HIS A 537 -21.56 -16.67 13.36
C HIS A 537 -22.70 -17.15 12.46
N ALA A 538 -22.91 -16.51 11.31
CA ALA A 538 -23.96 -16.88 10.35
C ALA A 538 -23.83 -18.34 9.86
N LYS A 539 -22.62 -18.85 9.74
CA LYS A 539 -22.36 -20.24 9.34
C LYS A 539 -22.70 -21.26 10.45
N ALA A 540 -22.59 -20.83 11.71
CA ALA A 540 -22.89 -21.67 12.89
C ALA A 540 -24.34 -21.59 13.32
N HIS A 541 -25.10 -20.58 12.85
CA HIS A 541 -26.47 -20.29 13.18
C HIS A 541 -27.32 -20.19 11.90
N ASP A 542 -28.60 -19.84 12.02
CA ASP A 542 -29.52 -19.74 10.87
C ASP A 542 -29.44 -18.38 10.16
N GLY A 543 -28.23 -17.86 9.95
CA GLY A 543 -27.95 -16.59 9.26
C GLY A 543 -27.23 -15.55 10.11
N PRO A 544 -26.92 -14.38 9.52
CA PRO A 544 -26.35 -13.25 10.24
C PRO A 544 -27.40 -12.58 11.14
N PRO A 545 -26.99 -11.83 12.18
CA PRO A 545 -27.92 -11.05 12.98
C PRO A 545 -28.80 -10.11 12.13
N GLN A 546 -30.10 -10.11 12.46
CA GLN A 546 -31.14 -9.36 11.75
C GLN A 546 -31.28 -7.97 12.37
N VAL A 547 -31.12 -6.92 11.59
CA VAL A 547 -31.25 -5.52 12.04
C VAL A 547 -32.41 -4.84 11.32
N LEU A 548 -33.39 -4.37 12.06
CA LEU A 548 -34.47 -3.55 11.53
C LEU A 548 -34.16 -2.06 11.79
N LEU A 549 -34.03 -1.28 10.74
CA LEU A 549 -34.02 0.17 10.85
C LEU A 549 -35.45 0.68 10.95
N ALA A 550 -35.70 1.55 11.92
CA ALA A 550 -37.03 2.09 12.21
C ALA A 550 -37.09 3.61 11.92
N PRO A 551 -37.27 4.04 10.64
CA PRO A 551 -37.43 5.45 10.29
C PRO A 551 -38.80 5.99 10.77
N LEU A 552 -38.78 6.84 11.81
CA LEU A 552 -39.93 7.49 12.42
C LEU A 552 -39.77 9.02 12.39
N GLY A 553 -40.90 9.74 12.48
CA GLY A 553 -40.92 11.19 12.62
C GLY A 553 -40.59 11.98 11.34
N PRO A 554 -39.92 13.15 11.45
CA PRO A 554 -39.73 14.09 10.35
C PRO A 554 -38.92 13.51 9.17
N PRO A 555 -39.41 13.65 7.90
CA PRO A 555 -38.81 12.96 6.73
C PRO A 555 -37.33 13.19 6.54
N ALA A 556 -36.85 14.41 6.70
CA ALA A 556 -35.45 14.75 6.50
C ALA A 556 -34.53 14.07 7.54
N ALA A 557 -34.89 14.13 8.82
CA ALA A 557 -34.16 13.54 9.92
C ALA A 557 -34.13 12.00 9.82
N ARG A 558 -35.28 11.36 9.67
CA ARG A 558 -35.38 9.90 9.60
C ARG A 558 -34.59 9.31 8.44
N SER A 559 -34.65 9.93 7.24
CA SER A 559 -33.94 9.42 6.06
C SER A 559 -32.44 9.55 6.20
N ALA A 560 -31.95 10.70 6.67
CA ALA A 560 -30.50 10.89 6.89
C ALA A 560 -29.97 9.91 7.94
N ARG A 561 -30.70 9.70 9.04
CA ARG A 561 -30.33 8.80 10.13
C ARG A 561 -30.37 7.33 9.71
N ALA A 562 -31.38 6.90 8.94
CA ALA A 562 -31.46 5.54 8.42
C ALA A 562 -30.32 5.25 7.43
N THR A 563 -30.03 6.17 6.51
CA THR A 563 -28.90 6.03 5.59
C THR A 563 -27.58 5.92 6.34
N PHE A 564 -27.38 6.73 7.39
CA PHE A 564 -26.19 6.67 8.22
C PHE A 564 -26.07 5.32 8.95
N ALA A 565 -27.15 4.88 9.63
CA ALA A 565 -27.18 3.62 10.36
C ALA A 565 -26.93 2.42 9.44
N ARG A 566 -27.54 2.40 8.26
CA ARG A 566 -27.31 1.35 7.25
C ARG A 566 -25.84 1.25 6.86
N ASN A 567 -25.20 2.38 6.54
CA ASN A 567 -23.79 2.40 6.17
C ASN A 567 -22.88 1.98 7.34
N PHE A 568 -23.19 2.41 8.55
CA PHE A 568 -22.40 2.10 9.74
C PHE A 568 -22.50 0.61 10.14
N LEU A 569 -23.74 0.12 10.30
CA LEU A 569 -24.00 -1.26 10.73
C LEU A 569 -23.69 -2.29 9.63
N GLY A 570 -23.87 -1.90 8.37
CA GLY A 570 -23.55 -2.73 7.21
C GLY A 570 -22.07 -3.12 7.11
N VAL A 571 -21.17 -2.34 7.70
CA VAL A 571 -19.76 -2.70 7.82
C VAL A 571 -19.56 -4.02 8.56
N ALA A 572 -20.38 -4.30 9.56
CA ALA A 572 -20.32 -5.57 10.31
C ALA A 572 -20.88 -6.77 9.55
N GLY A 573 -21.52 -6.57 8.39
CA GLY A 573 -22.14 -7.65 7.61
C GLY A 573 -23.44 -8.19 8.18
N PHE A 574 -24.14 -7.41 9.02
CA PHE A 574 -25.49 -7.72 9.49
C PHE A 574 -26.48 -7.70 8.32
N GLU A 575 -27.56 -8.41 8.45
CA GLU A 575 -28.68 -8.34 7.50
C GLU A 575 -29.58 -7.18 7.89
N ILE A 576 -29.71 -6.19 7.02
CA ILE A 576 -30.37 -4.93 7.34
C ILE A 576 -31.65 -4.78 6.53
N GLU A 577 -32.78 -4.69 7.23
CA GLU A 577 -34.07 -4.30 6.67
C GLU A 577 -34.29 -2.81 6.91
N GLU A 578 -34.58 -2.08 5.83
CA GLU A 578 -34.78 -0.62 5.86
C GLU A 578 -36.16 -0.28 5.21
N PRO A 579 -37.27 -0.34 5.93
CA PRO A 579 -38.55 0.17 5.45
C PRO A 579 -38.51 1.69 5.22
N LEU A 580 -39.32 2.18 4.28
CA LEU A 580 -39.32 3.61 3.93
C LEU A 580 -39.71 4.50 5.12
N LYS A 581 -40.65 4.02 5.95
CA LYS A 581 -41.10 4.69 7.17
C LYS A 581 -42.01 3.75 8.02
N PHE A 582 -42.13 4.11 9.29
CA PHE A 582 -43.18 3.67 10.20
C PHE A 582 -43.95 4.87 10.69
N GLU A 583 -45.26 4.68 11.04
CA GLU A 583 -46.08 5.74 11.61
C GLU A 583 -46.09 5.67 13.14
N THR A 584 -45.92 4.47 13.72
CA THR A 584 -45.98 4.23 15.17
C THR A 584 -44.91 3.22 15.62
N VAL A 585 -44.56 3.25 16.91
CA VAL A 585 -43.66 2.24 17.53
C VAL A 585 -44.32 0.84 17.58
N ASP A 586 -45.64 0.75 17.60
CA ASP A 586 -46.34 -0.51 17.52
C ASP A 586 -46.17 -1.20 16.18
N GLU A 587 -46.15 -0.45 15.08
CA GLU A 587 -45.80 -0.97 13.74
C GLU A 587 -44.36 -1.49 13.70
N VAL A 588 -43.42 -0.77 14.32
CA VAL A 588 -42.04 -1.21 14.42
C VAL A 588 -41.92 -2.52 15.19
N ALA A 589 -42.55 -2.60 16.37
CA ALA A 589 -42.51 -3.79 17.21
C ALA A 589 -43.19 -5.01 16.54
N ASN A 590 -44.28 -4.80 15.76
CA ASN A 590 -44.88 -5.85 14.95
C ASN A 590 -43.92 -6.36 13.88
N ALA A 591 -43.31 -5.45 13.11
CA ALA A 591 -42.34 -5.80 12.06
C ALA A 591 -41.15 -6.54 12.66
N ALA A 592 -40.61 -6.07 13.78
CA ALA A 592 -39.48 -6.72 14.46
C ALA A 592 -39.82 -8.15 14.89
N ALA A 593 -41.00 -8.36 15.49
CA ALA A 593 -41.44 -9.69 15.94
C ALA A 593 -41.75 -10.63 14.75
N GLU A 594 -42.37 -10.12 13.67
CA GLU A 594 -42.68 -10.92 12.47
C GLU A 594 -41.41 -11.36 11.73
N GLN A 595 -40.36 -10.52 11.70
CA GLN A 595 -39.09 -10.80 11.04
C GLN A 595 -38.10 -11.52 11.95
N GLY A 596 -38.32 -11.55 13.26
CA GLY A 596 -37.37 -12.09 14.23
C GLY A 596 -36.10 -11.23 14.35
N SER A 597 -36.24 -9.90 14.32
CA SER A 597 -35.11 -8.98 14.37
C SER A 597 -34.38 -9.04 15.70
N ASP A 598 -33.06 -9.24 15.68
CA ASP A 598 -32.21 -9.23 16.88
C ASP A 598 -31.94 -7.80 17.38
N VAL A 599 -32.02 -6.83 16.48
CA VAL A 599 -31.71 -5.42 16.73
C VAL A 599 -32.76 -4.53 16.06
N VAL A 600 -33.25 -3.53 16.78
CA VAL A 600 -34.07 -2.45 16.22
C VAL A 600 -33.40 -1.12 16.43
N VAL A 601 -33.15 -0.36 15.34
CA VAL A 601 -32.46 0.92 15.40
C VAL A 601 -33.39 2.06 15.05
N LEU A 602 -33.69 2.88 16.05
CA LEU A 602 -34.54 4.07 15.87
C LEU A 602 -33.76 5.15 15.05
N CYS A 603 -34.42 5.64 14.01
CA CYS A 603 -33.95 6.68 13.11
C CYS A 603 -34.92 7.85 13.07
N SER A 604 -34.72 8.85 13.93
CA SER A 604 -35.60 10.01 14.08
C SER A 604 -34.85 11.29 14.45
N SER A 605 -35.57 12.35 14.86
CA SER A 605 -34.95 13.55 15.42
C SER A 605 -34.60 13.36 16.89
N ASP A 606 -33.59 14.10 17.40
CA ASP A 606 -33.12 13.96 18.79
C ASP A 606 -34.22 14.23 19.82
N ALA A 607 -35.16 15.15 19.51
CA ALA A 607 -36.28 15.50 20.37
C ALA A 607 -37.33 14.38 20.57
N GLU A 608 -37.37 13.39 19.69
CA GLU A 608 -38.40 12.33 19.71
C GLU A 608 -37.89 11.05 20.37
N TYR A 609 -36.60 10.85 20.50
CA TYR A 609 -36.01 9.56 20.93
C TYR A 609 -36.45 9.13 22.33
N ASP A 610 -36.57 10.03 23.31
CA ASP A 610 -37.00 9.68 24.67
C ASP A 610 -38.37 8.99 24.70
N THR A 611 -39.30 9.54 23.93
CA THR A 611 -40.67 8.97 23.80
C THR A 611 -40.65 7.68 22.98
N LEU A 612 -39.92 7.65 21.88
CA LEU A 612 -39.85 6.51 20.97
C LEU A 612 -39.22 5.28 21.60
N VAL A 613 -38.08 5.44 22.32
CA VAL A 613 -37.38 4.34 23.01
C VAL A 613 -38.27 3.72 24.08
N SER A 614 -38.91 4.56 24.91
CA SER A 614 -39.79 4.07 25.96
C SER A 614 -41.00 3.33 25.43
N GLY A 615 -41.59 3.86 24.34
CA GLY A 615 -42.73 3.24 23.67
C GLY A 615 -42.35 1.92 23.01
N LEU A 616 -41.22 1.87 22.32
CA LEU A 616 -40.72 0.67 21.64
C LEU A 616 -40.37 -0.44 22.62
N ALA A 617 -39.68 -0.13 23.71
CA ALA A 617 -39.33 -1.11 24.74
C ALA A 617 -40.60 -1.79 25.34
N SER A 618 -41.66 -0.99 25.62
CA SER A 618 -42.95 -1.53 26.07
C SER A 618 -43.59 -2.39 24.99
N ALA A 619 -43.64 -1.91 23.75
CA ALA A 619 -44.29 -2.59 22.64
C ALA A 619 -43.61 -3.92 22.26
N LEU A 620 -42.30 -4.04 22.40
CA LEU A 620 -41.53 -5.29 22.22
C LEU A 620 -41.81 -6.27 23.36
N THR A 621 -41.85 -5.78 24.63
CA THR A 621 -42.20 -6.60 25.80
C THR A 621 -43.58 -7.17 25.69
N ASP A 622 -44.57 -6.39 25.25
CA ASP A 622 -45.96 -6.84 25.06
C ASP A 622 -46.12 -7.96 24.01
N ARG A 623 -45.11 -8.11 23.14
CA ARG A 623 -45.03 -9.14 22.07
C ARG A 623 -44.13 -10.31 22.41
N ASP A 624 -43.59 -10.34 23.62
CA ASP A 624 -42.61 -11.35 24.06
C ASP A 624 -41.41 -11.47 23.06
N HIS A 625 -40.98 -10.30 22.53
CA HIS A 625 -39.86 -10.21 21.58
C HIS A 625 -38.69 -9.49 22.22
N ASP A 626 -37.52 -10.17 22.27
CA ASP A 626 -36.30 -9.68 22.89
C ASP A 626 -35.34 -9.20 21.77
N ALA A 627 -35.33 -7.89 21.53
CA ALA A 627 -34.44 -7.25 20.58
C ALA A 627 -33.67 -6.11 21.23
N LEU A 628 -32.39 -5.94 20.87
CA LEU A 628 -31.61 -4.80 21.30
C LEU A 628 -32.12 -3.51 20.66
N ILE A 629 -32.19 -2.44 21.43
CA ILE A 629 -32.66 -1.13 20.96
C ILE A 629 -31.47 -0.20 20.75
N GLY A 630 -31.23 0.19 19.51
CA GLY A 630 -30.22 1.18 19.12
C GLY A 630 -30.84 2.53 18.75
N ILE A 631 -30.02 3.58 18.86
CA ILE A 631 -30.39 4.95 18.47
C ILE A 631 -29.37 5.49 17.49
N THR A 632 -29.84 6.12 16.41
CA THR A 632 -28.98 6.91 15.52
C THR A 632 -28.92 8.35 16.00
N GLY A 633 -28.03 8.66 16.94
CA GLY A 633 -27.86 9.97 17.59
C GLY A 633 -26.82 9.90 18.68
N ALA A 634 -26.32 11.07 19.14
CA ALA A 634 -25.34 11.14 20.20
C ALA A 634 -25.97 10.99 21.60
N PRO A 635 -25.38 10.21 22.52
CA PRO A 635 -25.99 9.95 23.83
C PRO A 635 -26.13 11.22 24.70
N ASN A 636 -25.29 12.24 24.48
CA ASN A 636 -25.35 13.51 25.24
C ASN A 636 -26.51 14.41 24.83
N ASP A 637 -27.08 14.19 23.64
CA ASP A 637 -28.18 15.00 23.08
C ASP A 637 -29.56 14.37 23.38
N ILE A 638 -29.57 13.21 24.04
CA ILE A 638 -30.79 12.38 24.22
C ILE A 638 -30.92 11.98 25.67
N ASP A 639 -32.07 12.29 26.29
CA ASP A 639 -32.37 11.95 27.68
C ASP A 639 -32.71 10.46 27.90
N ALA A 640 -32.84 9.70 26.79
CA ALA A 640 -33.16 8.27 26.77
C ALA A 640 -31.96 7.33 27.08
N SER A 641 -30.83 7.85 27.58
CA SER A 641 -29.59 7.11 27.76
C SER A 641 -29.65 5.89 28.70
N GLY A 642 -30.68 5.73 29.47
CA GLY A 642 -30.86 4.57 30.37
C GLY A 642 -31.71 3.42 29.81
N ARG A 643 -32.16 3.49 28.54
CA ARG A 643 -33.11 2.53 27.94
C ARG A 643 -32.68 2.01 26.55
N ALA A 644 -31.71 2.65 25.91
CA ALA A 644 -31.12 2.16 24.68
C ALA A 644 -29.84 1.36 25.00
N ASP A 645 -29.63 0.27 24.27
CA ASP A 645 -28.50 -0.63 24.46
C ASP A 645 -27.24 -0.08 23.81
N PHE A 646 -27.38 0.70 22.72
CA PHE A 646 -26.25 1.33 22.02
C PHE A 646 -26.65 2.56 21.21
N PHE A 647 -25.65 3.34 20.83
CA PHE A 647 -25.80 4.56 20.03
C PHE A 647 -24.84 4.52 18.83
N VAL A 648 -25.30 5.02 17.68
CA VAL A 648 -24.48 5.26 16.49
C VAL A 648 -24.61 6.71 16.04
N HIS A 649 -23.47 7.40 15.90
CA HIS A 649 -23.39 8.80 15.49
C HIS A 649 -22.05 9.08 14.78
N GLN A 650 -21.89 10.30 14.28
CA GLN A 650 -20.68 10.66 13.49
C GLN A 650 -19.37 10.41 14.23
N ASN A 651 -19.34 10.65 15.54
CA ASN A 651 -18.17 10.46 16.40
C ASN A 651 -18.13 9.07 17.08
N SER A 652 -18.93 8.10 16.62
CA SER A 652 -18.84 6.73 17.11
C SER A 652 -17.63 6.04 16.53
N SER A 653 -16.75 5.47 17.39
CA SER A 653 -15.71 4.57 16.97
C SER A 653 -16.33 3.32 16.31
N LEU A 654 -15.99 3.11 15.04
CA LEU A 654 -16.56 2.03 14.23
C LEU A 654 -16.27 0.67 14.86
N LYS A 655 -15.00 0.39 15.13
CA LYS A 655 -14.54 -0.87 15.71
C LYS A 655 -15.15 -1.14 17.09
N LYS A 656 -15.07 -0.16 17.99
CA LYS A 656 -15.56 -0.31 19.35
C LYS A 656 -17.07 -0.56 19.37
N THR A 657 -17.84 0.23 18.63
CA THR A 657 -19.31 0.13 18.60
C THR A 657 -19.76 -1.21 18.00
N LEU A 658 -19.22 -1.59 16.84
CA LEU A 658 -19.61 -2.82 16.17
C LEU A 658 -19.16 -4.07 16.95
N THR A 659 -17.96 -4.07 17.54
CA THR A 659 -17.50 -5.17 18.38
C THR A 659 -18.36 -5.31 19.65
N THR A 660 -18.75 -4.19 20.27
CA THR A 660 -19.66 -4.23 21.42
C THR A 660 -21.03 -4.81 21.04
N LEU A 661 -21.58 -4.39 19.91
CA LEU A 661 -22.85 -4.93 19.41
C LEU A 661 -22.74 -6.42 19.08
N GLN A 662 -21.67 -6.87 18.43
CA GLN A 662 -21.41 -8.28 18.19
C GLN A 662 -21.36 -9.11 19.49
N ASN A 663 -20.73 -8.57 20.55
CA ASN A 663 -20.67 -9.25 21.85
C ASN A 663 -22.05 -9.35 22.51
N LEU A 664 -22.89 -8.30 22.41
CA LEU A 664 -24.27 -8.33 22.92
C LEU A 664 -25.13 -9.37 22.18
N LEU A 665 -24.86 -9.56 20.88
CA LEU A 665 -25.53 -10.55 20.04
C LEU A 665 -24.95 -11.98 20.17
N GLY A 666 -23.96 -12.18 21.04
CA GLY A 666 -23.36 -13.50 21.25
C GLY A 666 -22.56 -14.02 20.06
N THR A 667 -22.12 -13.13 19.15
CA THR A 667 -21.17 -13.51 18.09
C THR A 667 -19.81 -13.74 18.74
N SER A 668 -19.54 -14.98 19.20
CA SER A 668 -18.38 -15.31 20.01
C SER A 668 -17.06 -15.15 19.24
N THR A 669 -16.00 -14.87 20.00
CA THR A 669 -14.61 -14.67 19.49
C THR A 669 -13.88 -15.98 19.20
N ASP A 670 -14.50 -17.14 19.40
CA ASP A 670 -13.84 -18.44 19.26
C ASP A 670 -13.87 -18.95 17.83
N GLY A 671 -12.86 -18.60 17.07
CA GLY A 671 -12.68 -19.06 15.70
C GLY A 671 -11.60 -18.31 14.92
N SER A 672 -10.39 -18.13 15.50
CA SER A 672 -9.19 -17.71 14.77
C SER A 672 -8.55 -18.90 14.05
#